data_dc2e2ceac11d695967f1b2193879a621
#
_entry.id   dc2e2ceac11d695967f1b2193879a621
#
_cell.length_a   1.000
_cell.length_b   1.000
_cell.length_c   1.000
_cell.angle_alpha   90.00
_cell.angle_beta   90.00
_cell.angle_gamma   90.00
#
_symmetry.space_group_name_H-M   'P 1'
#
loop_
_entity.id
_entity.type
_entity.pdbx_description
1 polymer ?
#
loop_
_entity_poly.entity_id
_entity_poly.type
_entity_poly.pdbx_seq_one_letter_code
_entity_poly.pdbx_strand_id
1 'polypeptide(L)'
;MRLLTYILAILLFLPVKARGEAIDTPVEPLLLYKAKQDVRCQQWVDSIMNKLTLKEKVGQLFIYTIAPVDTKRNQILLKDAVDTYKVGGLLFSGGKMQTQAELTNRAQRMAKLPLMITFDGEWGLAMRLRGTPVFPRNMVLGCIQDNKLIYEYGREMARQCVQLGVQVNFAPVADVNINPKNPVINTRSFGEDPVRVADKVVAYASGLEGGGVLSVCKHFPGHGDTDVDSHKTLPVLPFTRERLDSVELHPFKEAIRAGLSGMMVGHLQVPVIEPIGGLPSSLSRNIVYDLLTEEFAFKGLIFTDALAMKGVSGNGNVSLQALKAGNDMVLAPRNLKEEIAAVLDAIDKGELTREDIEEKCRKVLTYKYVLGLKKKPFVQLSGLGQRINTPQTRDLIRRLNLAAITVLNNENHVLPLHTNQKETMALLEVGDAGETNALAEQLSKYTSLSRFRLRPGMTEEANQRLRDSLAAYKRIIVAVSEQKLSPYQTFFGKFTTEAPVIYAFFTQGKMMLQIQRAVARASAVVLGHSPNEDVQRQVADVLFAKATADGRLSASLGELFQAGDGVTITPKTPLHFIPEEHGLSSVALQRIDSIALDGVRQGAYPGCQVIVMKEGHVMVDKTFGTHTGTGSARVQPTDIYDLASLSKTTGTVLALMKLYDKGRFNLTDRIADYLPFLQHTNKKDITIQELLYHQSGLPPGIAFYREAIDEDSYEGRLFMSRKDARHPLQLGTFTWANPNFAFKKEYVSTVKTGDYTLQICDSLWLNPSFFKEMEKKIADAPMKPKTYRYSDVGFILLRLLVEKLAGMPMDAYLQREFYEPMGLERTGYLPLRRFPKSEVVPSSVDRFLRKTTLQGFVHDEAAAFQGGVSGNAGLFSNAREVAQVYQMLLNGGELNGQRYLSKETCQLFTTEVSKISRRGLGFDKPDTRNPEKSPCGKHTPAKVYGHTGFTGTCAWVDPDNGLVYVFLSNRIYPDVTNRKLSRLEIREQIQDAIYKAIQSK
;
A
#
# COMPACT_ATOMS: atom_id res chain seq x y z
N MET A 1 -36.34 21.75 -36.97
CA MET A 1 -36.05 21.90 -35.53
C MET A 1 -36.64 20.81 -34.60
N ARG A 2 -37.16 19.71 -35.12
CA ARG A 2 -37.66 18.58 -34.28
C ARG A 2 -36.86 17.27 -34.44
N LEU A 3 -35.82 17.27 -35.31
CA LEU A 3 -34.97 16.09 -35.51
C LEU A 3 -33.61 16.18 -34.75
N LEU A 4 -33.24 17.36 -34.27
CA LEU A 4 -32.02 17.52 -33.47
C LEU A 4 -32.22 17.27 -31.96
N THR A 5 -33.47 17.26 -31.47
CA THR A 5 -33.77 17.03 -30.04
C THR A 5 -33.84 15.54 -29.68
N TYR A 6 -33.96 14.64 -30.65
CA TYR A 6 -33.97 13.19 -30.42
C TYR A 6 -32.58 12.55 -30.47
N ILE A 7 -31.60 13.22 -31.08
CA ILE A 7 -30.21 12.71 -31.10
C ILE A 7 -29.47 13.07 -29.82
N LEU A 8 -29.87 14.15 -29.12
CA LEU A 8 -29.28 14.53 -27.82
C LEU A 8 -29.83 13.73 -26.62
N ALA A 9 -31.00 13.08 -26.76
CA ALA A 9 -31.62 12.28 -25.71
C ALA A 9 -31.15 10.81 -25.71
N ILE A 10 -30.53 10.33 -26.80
CA ILE A 10 -30.01 8.95 -26.90
C ILE A 10 -28.54 8.86 -26.43
N LEU A 11 -27.85 9.99 -26.27
CA LEU A 11 -26.47 10.03 -25.76
C LEU A 11 -26.36 10.12 -24.22
N LEU A 12 -27.48 10.16 -23.48
CA LEU A 12 -27.53 10.27 -22.01
C LEU A 12 -27.88 8.96 -21.29
N PHE A 13 -28.05 7.83 -22.01
CA PHE A 13 -28.26 6.50 -21.42
C PHE A 13 -27.30 5.44 -22.01
N LEU A 14 -26.02 5.75 -22.08
CA LEU A 14 -25.03 4.69 -22.12
C LEU A 14 -24.67 4.35 -20.65
N PRO A 15 -24.86 3.11 -20.20
CA PRO A 15 -24.36 2.71 -18.91
C PRO A 15 -22.85 2.88 -18.95
N VAL A 16 -22.33 3.71 -18.04
CA VAL A 16 -20.91 3.70 -17.70
C VAL A 16 -20.64 2.29 -17.17
N LYS A 17 -20.17 1.41 -18.04
CA LYS A 17 -19.51 0.19 -17.61
C LYS A 17 -18.25 0.66 -16.88
N ALA A 18 -18.34 0.75 -15.55
CA ALA A 18 -17.18 0.59 -14.71
C ALA A 18 -16.61 -0.81 -15.06
N ARG A 19 -15.63 -0.85 -15.96
CA ARG A 19 -14.73 -1.99 -16.07
C ARG A 19 -13.99 -2.03 -14.76
N GLY A 20 -14.46 -2.87 -13.83
CA GLY A 20 -13.57 -3.45 -12.82
C GLY A 20 -12.42 -4.07 -13.62
N GLU A 21 -11.21 -3.63 -13.38
CA GLU A 21 -10.02 -4.29 -13.91
C GLU A 21 -10.12 -5.75 -13.46
N ALA A 22 -10.31 -6.64 -14.42
CA ALA A 22 -10.19 -8.07 -14.20
C ALA A 22 -8.83 -8.28 -13.52
N ILE A 23 -8.81 -9.03 -12.43
CA ILE A 23 -7.58 -9.41 -11.71
C ILE A 23 -6.76 -10.22 -12.71
N ASP A 24 -5.82 -9.56 -13.37
CA ASP A 24 -4.84 -10.17 -14.28
C ASP A 24 -3.67 -10.75 -13.46
N THR A 25 -4.02 -11.44 -12.38
CA THR A 25 -3.14 -12.44 -11.80
C THR A 25 -3.53 -13.76 -12.44
N PRO A 26 -2.62 -14.46 -13.13
CA PRO A 26 -2.90 -15.81 -13.53
C PRO A 26 -3.16 -16.59 -12.24
N VAL A 27 -4.43 -16.84 -11.95
CA VAL A 27 -4.83 -17.84 -10.97
C VAL A 27 -4.23 -19.13 -11.53
N GLU A 28 -3.11 -19.60 -10.95
CA GLU A 28 -2.63 -20.93 -11.31
C GLU A 28 -3.82 -21.85 -11.10
N PRO A 29 -4.28 -22.54 -12.16
CA PRO A 29 -5.37 -23.49 -12.01
C PRO A 29 -4.93 -24.44 -10.93
N LEU A 30 -5.75 -24.53 -9.91
CA LEU A 30 -5.46 -25.11 -8.62
C LEU A 30 -4.65 -26.39 -8.78
N LEU A 31 -3.61 -26.53 -7.98
CA LEU A 31 -2.82 -27.76 -7.80
C LEU A 31 -3.69 -29.02 -7.80
N LEU A 32 -4.93 -28.91 -7.37
CA LEU A 32 -5.96 -29.92 -7.29
C LEU A 32 -6.42 -30.45 -8.67
N TYR A 33 -6.53 -29.58 -9.67
CA TYR A 33 -6.93 -30.03 -11.02
C TYR A 33 -5.76 -30.73 -11.76
N LYS A 34 -4.54 -30.22 -11.59
CA LYS A 34 -3.32 -30.86 -12.16
C LYS A 34 -3.02 -32.20 -11.48
N ALA A 35 -3.33 -32.35 -10.20
CA ALA A 35 -3.06 -33.57 -9.45
C ALA A 35 -4.01 -34.72 -9.79
N LYS A 36 -5.23 -34.47 -10.27
CA LYS A 36 -6.13 -35.51 -10.80
C LYS A 36 -5.53 -36.20 -12.04
N GLN A 37 -4.66 -35.53 -12.75
CA GLN A 37 -3.97 -36.07 -13.94
C GLN A 37 -2.63 -36.73 -13.59
N ASP A 38 -2.16 -36.65 -12.31
CA ASP A 38 -0.95 -37.35 -11.87
C ASP A 38 -1.23 -38.85 -11.73
N VAL A 39 -0.57 -39.63 -12.58
CA VAL A 39 -0.65 -41.10 -12.54
C VAL A 39 -0.32 -41.67 -11.16
N ARG A 40 0.60 -41.04 -10.42
CA ARG A 40 0.94 -41.42 -9.03
C ARG A 40 -0.20 -41.20 -8.06
N CYS A 41 -1.03 -40.18 -8.26
CA CYS A 41 -2.25 -39.94 -7.47
C CYS A 41 -3.25 -41.09 -7.70
N GLN A 42 -3.51 -41.43 -8.95
CA GLN A 42 -4.43 -42.51 -9.31
C GLN A 42 -3.94 -43.84 -8.73
N GLN A 43 -2.68 -44.19 -8.89
CA GLN A 43 -2.08 -45.41 -8.33
C GLN A 43 -2.18 -45.46 -6.80
N TRP A 44 -1.95 -44.35 -6.12
CA TRP A 44 -2.13 -44.27 -4.65
C TRP A 44 -3.58 -44.49 -4.26
N VAL A 45 -4.52 -43.81 -4.91
CA VAL A 45 -5.95 -43.95 -4.66
C VAL A 45 -6.39 -45.40 -4.88
N ASP A 46 -6.03 -46.04 -6.00
CA ASP A 46 -6.36 -47.43 -6.29
C ASP A 46 -5.78 -48.38 -5.23
N SER A 47 -4.50 -48.18 -4.85
CA SER A 47 -3.88 -49.00 -3.80
C SER A 47 -4.62 -48.90 -2.45
N ILE A 48 -5.18 -47.71 -2.11
CA ILE A 48 -5.95 -47.54 -0.89
C ILE A 48 -7.35 -48.14 -1.04
N MET A 49 -8.06 -47.87 -2.13
CA MET A 49 -9.41 -48.37 -2.41
C MET A 49 -9.48 -49.89 -2.32
N ASN A 50 -8.45 -50.60 -2.83
CA ASN A 50 -8.37 -52.06 -2.78
C ASN A 50 -8.15 -52.62 -1.38
N LYS A 51 -7.71 -51.79 -0.40
CA LYS A 51 -7.44 -52.20 1.00
C LYS A 51 -8.57 -51.86 1.94
N LEU A 52 -9.54 -51.07 1.50
CA LEU A 52 -10.65 -50.64 2.35
C LEU A 52 -11.85 -51.55 2.19
N THR A 53 -12.44 -51.97 3.32
CA THR A 53 -13.76 -52.58 3.35
C THR A 53 -14.83 -51.56 2.98
N LEU A 54 -16.02 -51.98 2.59
CA LEU A 54 -17.16 -51.11 2.30
C LEU A 54 -17.49 -50.19 3.46
N LYS A 55 -17.52 -50.71 4.68
CA LYS A 55 -17.71 -49.89 5.90
C LYS A 55 -16.66 -48.81 6.08
N GLU A 56 -15.42 -49.10 5.82
CA GLU A 56 -14.32 -48.13 5.89
C GLU A 56 -14.42 -47.06 4.76
N LYS A 57 -14.86 -47.45 3.54
CA LYS A 57 -15.17 -46.52 2.46
C LYS A 57 -16.28 -45.54 2.83
N VAL A 58 -17.39 -46.05 3.41
CA VAL A 58 -18.46 -45.23 3.97
C VAL A 58 -17.93 -44.29 5.04
N GLY A 59 -17.12 -44.79 5.99
CA GLY A 59 -16.49 -43.95 7.02
C GLY A 59 -15.69 -42.78 6.48
N GLN A 60 -15.01 -42.93 5.32
CA GLN A 60 -14.23 -41.84 4.69
C GLN A 60 -15.10 -40.66 4.25
N LEU A 61 -16.41 -40.83 4.10
CA LEU A 61 -17.34 -39.78 3.69
C LEU A 61 -17.85 -38.93 4.89
N PHE A 62 -17.42 -39.26 6.14
CA PHE A 62 -17.86 -38.55 7.32
C PHE A 62 -16.78 -37.70 7.96
N ILE A 63 -17.15 -36.46 8.36
CA ILE A 63 -16.35 -35.55 9.18
C ILE A 63 -17.03 -35.46 10.56
N TYR A 64 -16.32 -35.92 11.59
CA TYR A 64 -16.87 -35.93 12.96
C TYR A 64 -16.39 -34.72 13.76
N THR A 65 -17.33 -34.11 14.52
CA THR A 65 -16.99 -32.93 15.34
C THR A 65 -16.47 -33.36 16.71
N ILE A 66 -15.29 -32.79 17.10
CA ILE A 66 -14.65 -33.07 18.39
C ILE A 66 -14.37 -31.74 19.10
N ALA A 67 -14.69 -31.69 20.41
CA ALA A 67 -14.25 -30.54 21.21
C ALA A 67 -12.73 -30.62 21.49
N PRO A 68 -11.97 -29.50 21.39
CA PRO A 68 -10.55 -29.50 21.70
C PRO A 68 -10.30 -29.43 23.23
N VAL A 69 -10.76 -30.45 23.93
CA VAL A 69 -10.62 -30.66 25.38
C VAL A 69 -10.12 -32.07 25.67
N ASP A 70 -9.18 -32.23 26.57
CA ASP A 70 -8.62 -33.53 26.91
C ASP A 70 -9.34 -34.15 28.10
N THR A 71 -10.57 -34.68 27.87
CA THR A 71 -11.36 -35.41 28.84
C THR A 71 -11.49 -36.88 28.45
N LYS A 72 -11.69 -37.80 29.43
CA LYS A 72 -11.91 -39.24 29.17
C LYS A 72 -13.04 -39.48 28.17
N ARG A 73 -14.17 -38.76 28.29
CA ARG A 73 -15.30 -38.84 27.35
C ARG A 73 -14.87 -38.46 25.93
N ASN A 74 -14.15 -37.36 25.78
CA ASN A 74 -13.68 -36.86 24.45
C ASN A 74 -12.66 -37.82 23.82
N GLN A 75 -11.80 -38.45 24.62
CA GLN A 75 -10.86 -39.47 24.15
C GLN A 75 -11.59 -40.71 23.62
N ILE A 76 -12.68 -41.14 24.26
CA ILE A 76 -13.52 -42.26 23.80
C ILE A 76 -14.17 -41.89 22.45
N LEU A 77 -14.82 -40.72 22.37
CA LEU A 77 -15.44 -40.22 21.12
C LEU A 77 -14.44 -40.14 19.97
N LEU A 78 -13.22 -39.64 20.25
CA LEU A 78 -12.14 -39.57 19.27
C LEU A 78 -11.73 -40.98 18.81
N LYS A 79 -11.56 -41.93 19.73
CA LYS A 79 -11.22 -43.29 19.42
C LYS A 79 -12.32 -43.98 18.58
N ASP A 80 -13.57 -43.84 18.95
CA ASP A 80 -14.67 -44.41 18.19
C ASP A 80 -14.73 -43.85 16.76
N ALA A 81 -14.67 -42.53 16.57
CA ALA A 81 -14.69 -41.92 15.26
C ALA A 81 -13.51 -42.38 14.38
N VAL A 82 -12.30 -42.37 14.95
CA VAL A 82 -11.05 -42.58 14.16
C VAL A 82 -10.73 -44.06 14.00
N ASP A 83 -10.88 -44.86 15.07
CA ASP A 83 -10.44 -46.25 15.07
C ASP A 83 -11.61 -47.25 14.78
N THR A 84 -12.81 -46.98 15.25
CA THR A 84 -13.95 -47.87 15.00
C THR A 84 -14.63 -47.57 13.66
N TYR A 85 -14.93 -46.30 13.36
CA TYR A 85 -15.67 -45.90 12.17
C TYR A 85 -14.81 -45.42 11.01
N LYS A 86 -13.48 -45.23 11.22
CA LYS A 86 -12.49 -44.78 10.19
C LYS A 86 -12.99 -43.57 9.43
N VAL A 87 -13.44 -42.54 10.16
CA VAL A 87 -13.94 -41.28 9.53
C VAL A 87 -12.88 -40.63 8.62
N GLY A 88 -13.35 -39.96 7.57
CA GLY A 88 -12.48 -39.26 6.61
C GLY A 88 -11.82 -38.05 7.17
N GLY A 89 -12.46 -37.37 8.12
CA GLY A 89 -11.95 -36.15 8.73
C GLY A 89 -12.50 -35.82 10.10
N LEU A 90 -11.94 -34.79 10.71
CA LEU A 90 -12.39 -34.23 11.99
C LEU A 90 -12.57 -32.72 11.87
N LEU A 91 -13.62 -32.17 12.48
CA LEU A 91 -13.85 -30.77 12.75
C LEU A 91 -13.63 -30.51 14.25
N PHE A 92 -12.74 -29.56 14.59
CA PHE A 92 -12.59 -29.13 15.97
C PHE A 92 -13.51 -27.94 16.27
N SER A 93 -14.34 -28.04 17.30
CA SER A 93 -15.10 -26.92 17.84
C SER A 93 -14.19 -25.96 18.63
N GLY A 94 -14.68 -24.82 19.11
CA GLY A 94 -13.86 -23.80 19.78
C GLY A 94 -13.14 -24.27 21.05
N GLY A 95 -11.91 -23.80 21.27
CA GLY A 95 -11.09 -24.16 22.42
C GLY A 95 -9.71 -23.51 22.48
N LYS A 96 -8.71 -24.25 23.01
CA LYS A 96 -7.31 -23.82 23.06
C LYS A 96 -6.54 -24.40 21.87
N MET A 97 -5.75 -23.58 21.23
CA MET A 97 -4.90 -23.93 20.09
C MET A 97 -3.97 -25.13 20.39
N GLN A 98 -3.29 -25.10 21.52
CA GLN A 98 -2.34 -26.15 21.94
C GLN A 98 -3.07 -27.52 22.10
N THR A 99 -4.23 -27.54 22.75
CA THR A 99 -5.00 -28.76 22.95
C THR A 99 -5.53 -29.34 21.63
N GLN A 100 -5.96 -28.48 20.68
CA GLN A 100 -6.35 -28.95 19.35
C GLN A 100 -5.16 -29.62 18.63
N ALA A 101 -3.97 -29.00 18.66
CA ALA A 101 -2.78 -29.55 18.04
C ALA A 101 -2.37 -30.93 18.63
N GLU A 102 -2.45 -31.09 19.95
CA GLU A 102 -2.19 -32.35 20.65
C GLU A 102 -3.18 -33.44 20.26
N LEU A 103 -4.49 -33.11 20.21
CA LEU A 103 -5.54 -34.02 19.78
C LEU A 103 -5.43 -34.36 18.28
N THR A 104 -5.06 -33.42 17.44
CA THR A 104 -4.73 -33.65 16.01
C THR A 104 -3.64 -34.70 15.88
N ASN A 105 -2.54 -34.54 16.62
CA ASN A 105 -1.43 -35.48 16.59
C ASN A 105 -1.85 -36.88 17.12
N ARG A 106 -2.68 -36.93 18.17
CA ARG A 106 -3.23 -38.19 18.71
C ARG A 106 -4.12 -38.88 17.67
N ALA A 107 -5.04 -38.14 17.05
CA ALA A 107 -5.93 -38.66 16.02
C ALA A 107 -5.17 -39.21 14.81
N GLN A 108 -4.18 -38.48 14.32
CA GLN A 108 -3.34 -38.92 13.20
C GLN A 108 -2.52 -40.18 13.51
N ARG A 109 -2.04 -40.36 14.76
CA ARG A 109 -1.36 -41.62 15.18
C ARG A 109 -2.32 -42.82 15.16
N MET A 110 -3.55 -42.62 15.63
CA MET A 110 -4.57 -43.70 15.71
C MET A 110 -5.17 -44.09 14.36
N ALA A 111 -5.28 -43.08 13.44
CA ALA A 111 -5.98 -43.29 12.18
C ALA A 111 -5.26 -44.32 11.28
N LYS A 112 -6.06 -45.20 10.64
CA LYS A 112 -5.57 -46.14 9.60
C LYS A 112 -5.07 -45.34 8.37
N LEU A 113 -5.87 -44.39 7.90
CA LEU A 113 -5.54 -43.42 6.86
C LEU A 113 -5.41 -42.03 7.45
N PRO A 114 -4.57 -41.13 6.87
CA PRO A 114 -4.50 -39.75 7.34
C PRO A 114 -5.86 -39.07 7.30
N LEU A 115 -6.17 -38.35 8.38
CA LEU A 115 -7.42 -37.61 8.54
C LEU A 115 -7.33 -36.25 7.88
N MET A 116 -8.40 -35.79 7.21
CA MET A 116 -8.62 -34.39 6.93
C MET A 116 -8.97 -33.67 8.23
N ILE A 117 -8.14 -32.71 8.64
CA ILE A 117 -8.51 -31.82 9.73
C ILE A 117 -9.16 -30.59 9.09
N THR A 118 -10.40 -30.33 9.48
CA THR A 118 -11.20 -29.23 8.98
C THR A 118 -11.40 -28.16 10.03
N PHE A 119 -11.67 -26.94 9.62
CA PHE A 119 -11.77 -25.79 10.52
C PHE A 119 -12.74 -24.73 10.00
N ASP A 120 -13.48 -24.08 10.92
CA ASP A 120 -14.29 -22.89 10.64
C ASP A 120 -13.48 -21.64 10.96
N GLY A 121 -12.76 -21.15 9.98
CA GLY A 121 -11.90 -19.97 10.11
C GLY A 121 -12.29 -18.83 9.17
N GLU A 122 -13.56 -18.41 9.18
CA GLU A 122 -14.10 -17.39 8.28
C GLU A 122 -13.34 -16.04 8.36
N TRP A 123 -12.97 -15.61 9.59
CA TRP A 123 -12.13 -14.45 9.87
C TRP A 123 -10.90 -14.82 10.69
N GLY A 124 -10.31 -15.98 10.42
CA GLY A 124 -9.11 -16.47 11.07
C GLY A 124 -9.33 -17.47 12.20
N LEU A 125 -8.22 -17.98 12.72
CA LEU A 125 -8.25 -18.98 13.80
C LEU A 125 -8.95 -18.47 15.06
N ALA A 126 -8.93 -17.16 15.31
CA ALA A 126 -9.58 -16.53 16.47
C ALA A 126 -11.10 -16.71 16.50
N MET A 127 -11.72 -17.08 15.39
CA MET A 127 -13.13 -17.48 15.37
C MET A 127 -13.43 -18.63 16.34
N ARG A 128 -12.49 -19.56 16.48
CA ARG A 128 -12.63 -20.78 17.27
C ARG A 128 -11.59 -20.94 18.37
N LEU A 129 -10.39 -20.39 18.22
CA LEU A 129 -9.25 -20.66 19.08
C LEU A 129 -8.78 -19.42 19.82
N ARG A 130 -8.74 -19.51 21.15
CA ARG A 130 -8.25 -18.42 22.01
C ARG A 130 -6.73 -18.29 21.89
N GLY A 131 -6.25 -17.03 21.93
CA GLY A 131 -4.82 -16.72 21.90
C GLY A 131 -4.19 -16.74 20.50
N THR A 132 -5.01 -16.73 19.45
CA THR A 132 -4.58 -16.58 18.06
C THR A 132 -4.82 -15.15 17.55
N PRO A 133 -4.14 -14.72 16.48
CA PRO A 133 -4.34 -13.40 15.89
C PRO A 133 -5.80 -13.14 15.50
N VAL A 134 -6.29 -11.93 15.78
CA VAL A 134 -7.65 -11.51 15.46
C VAL A 134 -7.62 -10.66 14.20
N PHE A 135 -8.20 -11.16 13.12
CA PHE A 135 -8.36 -10.43 11.86
C PHE A 135 -9.69 -9.66 11.82
N PRO A 136 -9.82 -8.63 10.96
CA PRO A 136 -11.10 -7.99 10.74
C PRO A 136 -12.17 -8.98 10.26
N ARG A 137 -13.43 -8.71 10.57
CA ARG A 137 -14.55 -9.50 10.06
C ARG A 137 -14.75 -9.28 8.57
N ASN A 138 -15.38 -10.25 7.90
CA ASN A 138 -15.56 -10.19 6.44
C ASN A 138 -16.26 -8.92 5.96
N MET A 139 -17.28 -8.42 6.68
CA MET A 139 -17.95 -7.14 6.36
C MET A 139 -16.96 -5.95 6.35
N VAL A 140 -15.96 -5.97 7.22
CA VAL A 140 -14.88 -4.97 7.25
C VAL A 140 -13.90 -5.19 6.09
N LEU A 141 -13.53 -6.46 5.83
CA LEU A 141 -12.68 -6.82 4.68
C LEU A 141 -13.34 -6.47 3.35
N GLY A 142 -14.69 -6.50 3.27
CA GLY A 142 -15.46 -6.06 2.11
C GLY A 142 -15.28 -4.58 1.75
N CYS A 143 -14.87 -3.74 2.70
CA CYS A 143 -14.58 -2.32 2.45
C CYS A 143 -13.25 -2.09 1.69
N ILE A 144 -12.33 -3.05 1.71
CA ILE A 144 -11.01 -2.96 1.09
C ILE A 144 -11.15 -2.99 -0.44
N GLN A 145 -10.44 -2.09 -1.14
CA GLN A 145 -10.49 -2.04 -2.60
C GLN A 145 -9.45 -2.97 -3.25
N ASP A 146 -8.28 -3.10 -2.66
CA ASP A 146 -7.20 -3.95 -3.19
C ASP A 146 -7.44 -5.45 -2.88
N ASN A 147 -7.89 -6.20 -3.89
CA ASN A 147 -8.10 -7.64 -3.79
C ASN A 147 -6.78 -8.45 -3.64
N LYS A 148 -5.62 -7.86 -3.96
CA LYS A 148 -4.32 -8.51 -3.68
C LYS A 148 -4.10 -8.64 -2.18
N LEU A 149 -4.52 -7.65 -1.40
CA LEU A 149 -4.45 -7.71 0.06
C LEU A 149 -5.38 -8.80 0.64
N ILE A 150 -6.54 -9.01 0.02
CA ILE A 150 -7.44 -10.14 0.38
C ILE A 150 -6.83 -11.48 0.02
N TYR A 151 -6.12 -11.58 -1.12
CA TYR A 151 -5.35 -12.78 -1.47
C TYR A 151 -4.21 -13.03 -0.47
N GLU A 152 -3.45 -12.02 -0.08
CA GLU A 152 -2.42 -12.14 0.97
C GLU A 152 -2.99 -12.62 2.29
N TYR A 153 -4.18 -12.11 2.66
CA TYR A 153 -4.91 -12.58 3.83
C TYR A 153 -5.25 -14.07 3.71
N GLY A 154 -5.74 -14.53 2.56
CA GLY A 154 -5.99 -15.96 2.30
C GLY A 154 -4.71 -16.81 2.42
N ARG A 155 -3.59 -16.31 1.91
CA ARG A 155 -2.25 -16.96 2.04
C ARG A 155 -1.83 -17.10 3.49
N GLU A 156 -2.02 -16.05 4.28
CA GLU A 156 -1.68 -16.07 5.71
C GLU A 156 -2.59 -17.05 6.48
N MET A 157 -3.87 -17.08 6.14
CA MET A 157 -4.79 -18.06 6.72
C MET A 157 -4.37 -19.50 6.40
N ALA A 158 -3.96 -19.77 5.16
CA ALA A 158 -3.41 -21.07 4.78
C ALA A 158 -2.16 -21.43 5.60
N ARG A 159 -1.23 -20.48 5.74
CA ARG A 159 -0.01 -20.67 6.54
C ARG A 159 -0.35 -21.06 8.01
N GLN A 160 -1.30 -20.34 8.62
CA GLN A 160 -1.73 -20.63 10.00
C GLN A 160 -2.42 -22.00 10.09
N CYS A 161 -3.28 -22.34 9.13
CA CYS A 161 -3.93 -23.65 9.05
C CYS A 161 -2.90 -24.78 8.94
N VAL A 162 -1.90 -24.65 8.06
CA VAL A 162 -0.83 -25.65 7.90
C VAL A 162 -0.04 -25.84 9.20
N GLN A 163 0.31 -24.73 9.91
CA GLN A 163 1.00 -24.81 11.20
C GLN A 163 0.17 -25.55 12.27
N LEU A 164 -1.15 -25.50 12.18
CA LEU A 164 -2.08 -26.18 13.09
C LEU A 164 -2.48 -27.58 12.61
N GLY A 165 -1.99 -28.01 11.46
CA GLY A 165 -2.32 -29.32 10.86
C GLY A 165 -3.71 -29.39 10.25
N VAL A 166 -4.28 -28.25 9.82
CA VAL A 166 -5.57 -28.12 9.15
C VAL A 166 -5.38 -28.15 7.63
N GLN A 167 -6.15 -28.98 6.93
CA GLN A 167 -6.13 -29.14 5.47
C GLN A 167 -7.31 -28.48 4.77
N VAL A 168 -8.43 -28.27 5.48
CA VAL A 168 -9.66 -27.73 4.90
C VAL A 168 -10.16 -26.60 5.78
N ASN A 169 -10.34 -25.41 5.21
CA ASN A 169 -10.99 -24.28 5.89
C ASN A 169 -12.40 -24.07 5.30
N PHE A 170 -13.44 -24.16 6.13
CA PHE A 170 -14.81 -23.85 5.75
C PHE A 170 -15.02 -22.33 5.61
N ALA A 171 -14.33 -21.77 4.64
CA ALA A 171 -14.32 -20.37 4.22
C ALA A 171 -13.84 -20.30 2.75
N PRO A 172 -14.24 -19.26 2.02
CA PRO A 172 -14.96 -18.05 2.41
C PRO A 172 -16.48 -18.21 2.52
N VAL A 173 -17.10 -17.22 3.20
CA VAL A 173 -18.56 -17.02 3.16
C VAL A 173 -18.89 -16.26 1.88
N ALA A 174 -19.66 -16.89 0.99
CA ALA A 174 -20.06 -16.34 -0.31
C ALA A 174 -21.50 -15.77 -0.30
N ASP A 175 -22.17 -15.81 0.85
CA ASP A 175 -23.49 -15.24 1.02
C ASP A 175 -23.49 -13.72 0.85
N VAL A 176 -24.42 -13.20 0.04
CA VAL A 176 -24.61 -11.75 -0.20
C VAL A 176 -25.62 -11.22 0.83
N ASN A 177 -25.18 -10.36 1.77
CA ASN A 177 -26.01 -9.93 2.91
C ASN A 177 -26.93 -8.76 2.55
N ILE A 178 -27.93 -8.98 1.71
CA ILE A 178 -28.90 -7.94 1.32
C ILE A 178 -29.85 -7.61 2.46
N ASN A 179 -30.24 -8.59 3.29
CA ASN A 179 -31.14 -8.37 4.40
C ASN A 179 -30.37 -7.91 5.66
N PRO A 180 -30.49 -6.63 6.09
CA PRO A 180 -29.80 -6.13 7.29
C PRO A 180 -30.30 -6.77 8.59
N LYS A 181 -31.47 -7.44 8.57
CA LYS A 181 -32.04 -8.15 9.71
C LYS A 181 -31.58 -9.61 9.79
N ASN A 182 -30.80 -10.09 8.81
CA ASN A 182 -30.31 -11.47 8.78
C ASN A 182 -29.59 -11.80 10.11
N PRO A 183 -30.09 -12.80 10.89
CA PRO A 183 -29.54 -13.09 12.21
C PRO A 183 -28.27 -13.97 12.15
N VAL A 184 -27.98 -14.60 10.99
CA VAL A 184 -26.92 -15.62 10.84
C VAL A 184 -25.72 -15.09 10.09
N ILE A 185 -25.93 -14.48 8.94
CA ILE A 185 -24.86 -14.04 8.04
C ILE A 185 -24.29 -12.69 8.49
N ASN A 186 -25.03 -11.60 8.38
CA ASN A 186 -24.64 -10.28 8.88
C ASN A 186 -23.16 -9.98 8.61
N THR A 187 -22.35 -9.73 9.65
CA THR A 187 -20.90 -9.41 9.55
C THR A 187 -20.02 -10.56 9.04
N ARG A 188 -20.57 -11.74 8.80
CA ARG A 188 -19.86 -12.88 8.20
C ARG A 188 -19.72 -12.74 6.67
N SER A 189 -20.64 -12.03 6.00
CA SER A 189 -20.55 -11.69 4.58
C SER A 189 -19.51 -10.60 4.32
N PHE A 190 -18.98 -10.56 3.09
CA PHE A 190 -18.16 -9.46 2.58
C PHE A 190 -18.96 -8.21 2.18
N GLY A 191 -20.31 -8.29 2.10
CA GLY A 191 -21.16 -7.16 1.77
C GLY A 191 -22.51 -7.53 1.18
N GLU A 192 -23.18 -6.53 0.60
CA GLU A 192 -24.50 -6.66 -0.04
C GLU A 192 -24.45 -6.58 -1.59
N ASP A 193 -23.30 -6.23 -2.17
CA ASP A 193 -23.11 -6.21 -3.61
C ASP A 193 -22.57 -7.56 -4.09
N PRO A 194 -23.31 -8.32 -4.92
CA PRO A 194 -22.91 -9.66 -5.32
C PRO A 194 -21.59 -9.72 -6.10
N VAL A 195 -21.26 -8.69 -6.90
CA VAL A 195 -20.00 -8.64 -7.67
C VAL A 195 -18.82 -8.42 -6.74
N ARG A 196 -18.91 -7.45 -5.83
CA ARG A 196 -17.86 -7.19 -4.85
C ARG A 196 -17.67 -8.37 -3.89
N VAL A 197 -18.76 -9.04 -3.49
CA VAL A 197 -18.66 -10.26 -2.67
C VAL A 197 -17.94 -11.37 -3.45
N ALA A 198 -18.27 -11.56 -4.73
CA ALA A 198 -17.61 -12.55 -5.60
C ALA A 198 -16.10 -12.30 -5.71
N ASP A 199 -15.69 -11.06 -5.94
CA ASP A 199 -14.27 -10.66 -6.03
C ASP A 199 -13.50 -11.01 -4.74
N LYS A 200 -14.07 -10.71 -3.57
CA LYS A 200 -13.46 -11.04 -2.27
C LYS A 200 -13.39 -12.54 -2.05
N VAL A 201 -14.46 -13.26 -2.37
CA VAL A 201 -14.55 -14.72 -2.26
C VAL A 201 -13.44 -15.37 -3.11
N VAL A 202 -13.31 -14.98 -4.37
CA VAL A 202 -12.31 -15.52 -5.29
C VAL A 202 -10.90 -15.21 -4.79
N ALA A 203 -10.63 -13.95 -4.39
CA ALA A 203 -9.30 -13.55 -3.92
C ALA A 203 -8.88 -14.31 -2.65
N TYR A 204 -9.76 -14.38 -1.65
CA TYR A 204 -9.48 -15.08 -0.39
C TYR A 204 -9.28 -16.59 -0.59
N ALA A 205 -10.18 -17.23 -1.34
CA ALA A 205 -10.12 -18.66 -1.60
C ALA A 205 -8.88 -19.03 -2.44
N SER A 206 -8.54 -18.23 -3.45
CA SER A 206 -7.29 -18.40 -4.22
C SER A 206 -6.05 -18.30 -3.34
N GLY A 207 -6.05 -17.40 -2.36
CA GLY A 207 -4.99 -17.28 -1.36
C GLY A 207 -4.87 -18.53 -0.50
N LEU A 208 -5.99 -19.05 0.02
CA LEU A 208 -6.03 -20.29 0.80
C LEU A 208 -5.46 -21.48 0.02
N GLU A 209 -5.96 -21.72 -1.19
CA GLU A 209 -5.56 -22.85 -2.01
C GLU A 209 -4.13 -22.72 -2.55
N GLY A 210 -3.70 -21.50 -2.90
CA GLY A 210 -2.31 -21.21 -3.20
C GLY A 210 -1.36 -21.50 -2.03
N GLY A 211 -1.86 -21.53 -0.79
CA GLY A 211 -1.16 -21.95 0.43
C GLY A 211 -1.27 -23.43 0.77
N GLY A 212 -1.95 -24.25 -0.05
CA GLY A 212 -2.09 -25.68 0.14
C GLY A 212 -3.22 -26.08 1.09
N VAL A 213 -4.19 -25.20 1.36
CA VAL A 213 -5.38 -25.46 2.17
C VAL A 213 -6.62 -25.39 1.28
N LEU A 214 -7.46 -26.42 1.30
CA LEU A 214 -8.70 -26.45 0.54
C LEU A 214 -9.68 -25.41 1.08
N SER A 215 -10.12 -24.49 0.20
CA SER A 215 -11.18 -23.52 0.49
C SER A 215 -12.55 -24.16 0.28
N VAL A 216 -13.54 -23.76 1.07
CA VAL A 216 -14.92 -24.23 0.95
C VAL A 216 -15.87 -23.03 0.97
N CYS A 217 -16.38 -22.65 -0.21
CA CYS A 217 -17.35 -21.57 -0.34
C CYS A 217 -18.69 -21.98 0.27
N LYS A 218 -19.33 -21.11 1.05
CA LYS A 218 -20.55 -21.39 1.80
C LYS A 218 -21.46 -20.15 1.92
N HIS A 219 -22.78 -20.34 2.07
CA HIS A 219 -23.57 -21.57 2.17
C HIS A 219 -24.42 -21.69 0.92
N PHE A 220 -24.02 -22.55 -0.02
CA PHE A 220 -24.77 -22.74 -1.28
C PHE A 220 -26.23 -23.15 -1.01
N PRO A 221 -27.26 -22.60 -1.71
CA PRO A 221 -27.21 -21.66 -2.81
C PRO A 221 -27.25 -20.17 -2.41
N GLY A 222 -27.02 -19.80 -1.15
CA GLY A 222 -26.93 -18.43 -0.64
C GLY A 222 -27.87 -18.17 0.54
N HIS A 223 -27.36 -17.77 1.69
CA HIS A 223 -28.10 -17.59 2.94
C HIS A 223 -28.24 -16.09 3.32
N GLY A 224 -27.83 -15.19 2.45
CA GLY A 224 -27.67 -13.77 2.81
C GLY A 224 -28.95 -12.95 2.91
N ASP A 225 -30.04 -13.39 2.24
CA ASP A 225 -31.34 -12.71 2.26
C ASP A 225 -32.40 -13.56 2.96
N THR A 226 -32.12 -13.95 4.20
CA THR A 226 -33.06 -14.68 5.09
C THR A 226 -33.25 -13.90 6.39
N ASP A 227 -34.41 -14.06 7.03
CA ASP A 227 -34.77 -13.39 8.29
C ASP A 227 -34.89 -14.35 9.48
N VAL A 228 -34.67 -15.65 9.26
CA VAL A 228 -34.72 -16.69 10.29
C VAL A 228 -33.40 -17.45 10.44
N ASP A 229 -33.15 -17.95 11.62
CA ASP A 229 -31.94 -18.67 12.00
C ASP A 229 -32.05 -20.16 11.62
N SER A 230 -31.22 -20.61 10.67
CA SER A 230 -31.11 -21.99 10.20
C SER A 230 -30.70 -22.97 11.29
N HIS A 231 -30.12 -22.53 12.41
CA HIS A 231 -29.91 -23.36 13.59
C HIS A 231 -31.21 -23.71 14.32
N LYS A 232 -32.29 -22.96 14.09
CA LYS A 232 -33.59 -23.13 14.78
C LYS A 232 -34.72 -23.65 13.88
N THR A 233 -34.76 -23.15 12.65
CA THR A 233 -35.81 -23.45 11.65
C THR A 233 -35.19 -23.53 10.28
N LEU A 234 -35.94 -24.00 9.26
CA LEU A 234 -35.51 -24.02 7.85
C LEU A 234 -35.87 -22.68 7.18
N PRO A 235 -34.88 -21.85 6.84
CA PRO A 235 -35.11 -20.58 6.11
C PRO A 235 -35.61 -20.87 4.68
N VAL A 236 -36.47 -19.99 4.15
CA VAL A 236 -37.00 -20.07 2.78
C VAL A 236 -36.46 -18.94 1.93
N LEU A 237 -36.08 -19.25 0.70
CA LEU A 237 -35.72 -18.29 -0.36
C LEU A 237 -36.82 -18.27 -1.42
N PRO A 238 -37.83 -17.40 -1.28
CA PRO A 238 -39.02 -17.39 -2.15
C PRO A 238 -38.79 -16.55 -3.42
N PHE A 239 -37.59 -16.64 -3.99
CA PHE A 239 -37.17 -15.81 -5.11
C PHE A 239 -37.35 -16.52 -6.47
N THR A 240 -37.45 -15.74 -7.55
CA THR A 240 -37.40 -16.26 -8.92
C THR A 240 -36.00 -16.77 -9.25
N ARG A 241 -35.91 -17.59 -10.30
CA ARG A 241 -34.62 -18.10 -10.76
C ARG A 241 -33.66 -16.97 -11.17
N GLU A 242 -34.14 -15.95 -11.86
CA GLU A 242 -33.38 -14.80 -12.36
C GLU A 242 -32.80 -14.01 -11.17
N ARG A 243 -33.59 -13.85 -10.07
CA ARG A 243 -33.11 -13.18 -8.86
C ARG A 243 -32.02 -14.01 -8.19
N LEU A 244 -32.22 -15.29 -8.03
CA LEU A 244 -31.20 -16.17 -7.46
C LEU A 244 -29.91 -16.15 -8.28
N ASP A 245 -30.03 -16.22 -9.60
CA ASP A 245 -28.88 -16.20 -10.52
C ASP A 245 -28.06 -14.90 -10.47
N SER A 246 -28.72 -13.75 -10.28
CA SER A 246 -28.07 -12.43 -10.28
C SER A 246 -27.51 -12.05 -8.90
N VAL A 247 -27.99 -12.62 -7.83
CA VAL A 247 -27.59 -12.22 -6.46
C VAL A 247 -27.01 -13.40 -5.69
N GLU A 248 -27.86 -14.34 -5.25
CA GLU A 248 -27.47 -15.41 -4.31
C GLU A 248 -26.43 -16.35 -4.92
N LEU A 249 -26.64 -16.77 -6.18
CA LEU A 249 -25.78 -17.73 -6.87
C LEU A 249 -24.55 -17.09 -7.54
N HIS A 250 -24.54 -15.75 -7.73
CA HIS A 250 -23.49 -15.07 -8.46
C HIS A 250 -22.08 -15.30 -7.87
N PRO A 251 -21.82 -15.12 -6.56
CA PRO A 251 -20.49 -15.37 -6.00
C PRO A 251 -20.05 -16.84 -6.12
N PHE A 252 -20.98 -17.78 -6.03
CA PHE A 252 -20.67 -19.20 -6.20
C PHE A 252 -20.29 -19.54 -7.64
N LYS A 253 -20.98 -18.96 -8.62
CA LYS A 253 -20.65 -19.12 -10.04
C LYS A 253 -19.24 -18.59 -10.34
N GLU A 254 -18.89 -17.41 -9.83
CA GLU A 254 -17.56 -16.84 -10.01
C GLU A 254 -16.49 -17.68 -9.31
N ALA A 255 -16.78 -18.21 -8.11
CA ALA A 255 -15.90 -19.16 -7.43
C ALA A 255 -15.65 -20.42 -8.26
N ILE A 256 -16.71 -21.00 -8.85
CA ILE A 256 -16.60 -22.18 -9.73
C ILE A 256 -15.78 -21.85 -11.00
N ARG A 257 -16.02 -20.70 -11.63
CA ARG A 257 -15.25 -20.25 -12.81
C ARG A 257 -13.78 -20.05 -12.48
N ALA A 258 -13.47 -19.57 -11.29
CA ALA A 258 -12.10 -19.46 -10.79
C ALA A 258 -11.46 -20.81 -10.46
N GLY A 259 -12.21 -21.91 -10.48
CA GLY A 259 -11.73 -23.27 -10.28
C GLY A 259 -11.56 -23.67 -8.82
N LEU A 260 -12.30 -23.07 -7.88
CA LEU A 260 -12.21 -23.37 -6.44
C LEU A 260 -12.65 -24.78 -6.12
N SER A 261 -12.08 -25.38 -5.06
CA SER A 261 -12.07 -26.82 -4.86
C SER A 261 -13.12 -27.34 -3.91
N GLY A 262 -13.77 -26.49 -3.11
CA GLY A 262 -14.75 -26.91 -2.12
C GLY A 262 -16.03 -26.09 -2.13
N MET A 263 -17.18 -26.77 -1.89
CA MET A 263 -18.50 -26.14 -1.76
C MET A 263 -19.23 -26.73 -0.55
N MET A 264 -19.82 -25.88 0.29
CA MET A 264 -20.69 -26.32 1.37
C MET A 264 -22.13 -25.95 1.06
N VAL A 265 -23.02 -26.97 1.06
CA VAL A 265 -24.45 -26.79 0.83
C VAL A 265 -25.17 -26.56 2.16
N GLY A 266 -25.81 -25.39 2.27
CA GLY A 266 -26.54 -24.97 3.46
C GLY A 266 -27.87 -25.68 3.64
N HIS A 267 -28.58 -25.34 4.73
CA HIS A 267 -29.91 -25.84 4.99
C HIS A 267 -30.95 -24.75 4.71
N LEU A 268 -31.38 -24.66 3.44
CA LEU A 268 -32.32 -23.67 2.95
C LEU A 268 -33.42 -24.34 2.12
N GLN A 269 -34.63 -23.80 2.16
CA GLN A 269 -35.68 -24.17 1.23
C GLN A 269 -35.69 -23.20 0.06
N VAL A 270 -35.66 -23.75 -1.17
CA VAL A 270 -35.61 -22.96 -2.40
C VAL A 270 -36.71 -23.45 -3.35
N PRO A 271 -37.96 -23.01 -3.18
CA PRO A 271 -39.11 -23.58 -3.86
C PRO A 271 -39.08 -23.59 -5.38
N VAL A 272 -38.39 -22.61 -5.99
CA VAL A 272 -38.25 -22.48 -7.47
C VAL A 272 -37.37 -23.58 -8.07
N ILE A 273 -36.48 -24.20 -7.28
CA ILE A 273 -35.57 -25.28 -7.70
C ILE A 273 -35.99 -26.60 -7.11
N GLU A 274 -36.38 -26.61 -5.83
CA GLU A 274 -36.85 -27.80 -5.10
C GLU A 274 -38.30 -27.59 -4.67
N PRO A 275 -39.31 -28.19 -5.40
CA PRO A 275 -40.71 -27.97 -5.10
C PRO A 275 -41.20 -28.74 -3.87
N ILE A 276 -40.42 -29.69 -3.35
CA ILE A 276 -40.82 -30.46 -2.15
C ILE A 276 -40.70 -29.54 -0.93
N GLY A 277 -41.84 -29.19 -0.35
CA GLY A 277 -41.89 -28.35 0.84
C GLY A 277 -41.18 -28.98 2.03
N GLY A 278 -40.37 -28.21 2.74
CA GLY A 278 -39.63 -28.65 3.92
C GLY A 278 -38.36 -29.48 3.63
N LEU A 279 -37.98 -29.70 2.37
CA LEU A 279 -36.74 -30.38 1.99
C LEU A 279 -35.58 -29.35 1.94
N PRO A 280 -34.56 -29.49 2.81
CA PRO A 280 -33.38 -28.59 2.79
C PRO A 280 -32.52 -28.79 1.53
N SER A 281 -31.91 -27.72 1.03
CA SER A 281 -31.01 -27.76 -0.13
C SER A 281 -29.91 -28.82 -0.01
N SER A 282 -29.33 -29.00 1.15
CA SER A 282 -28.31 -30.04 1.40
C SER A 282 -28.82 -31.48 1.23
N LEU A 283 -30.13 -31.69 1.23
CA LEU A 283 -30.81 -33.02 1.05
C LEU A 283 -31.53 -33.11 -0.31
N SER A 284 -31.50 -32.03 -1.12
CA SER A 284 -32.18 -31.95 -2.41
C SER A 284 -31.23 -32.36 -3.54
N ARG A 285 -31.62 -33.39 -4.32
CA ARG A 285 -30.91 -33.80 -5.52
C ARG A 285 -30.94 -32.69 -6.57
N ASN A 286 -32.06 -32.00 -6.72
CA ASN A 286 -32.22 -30.90 -7.68
C ASN A 286 -31.20 -29.78 -7.42
N ILE A 287 -30.82 -29.54 -6.17
CA ILE A 287 -29.89 -28.47 -5.80
C ILE A 287 -28.43 -28.97 -5.81
N VAL A 288 -28.15 -30.13 -5.23
CA VAL A 288 -26.77 -30.62 -5.08
C VAL A 288 -26.25 -31.23 -6.38
N TYR A 289 -27.05 -32.07 -7.02
CA TYR A 289 -26.61 -32.77 -8.22
C TYR A 289 -26.98 -31.98 -9.46
N ASP A 290 -28.29 -31.73 -9.71
CA ASP A 290 -28.73 -31.18 -10.98
C ASP A 290 -28.26 -29.73 -11.18
N LEU A 291 -28.35 -28.86 -10.15
CA LEU A 291 -27.91 -27.47 -10.24
C LEU A 291 -26.37 -27.31 -10.06
N LEU A 292 -25.83 -27.81 -8.94
CA LEU A 292 -24.41 -27.51 -8.60
C LEU A 292 -23.46 -28.39 -9.43
N THR A 293 -23.73 -29.70 -9.56
CA THR A 293 -22.81 -30.63 -10.23
C THR A 293 -22.98 -30.61 -11.75
N GLU A 294 -24.23 -30.69 -12.25
CA GLU A 294 -24.47 -30.77 -13.69
C GLU A 294 -24.55 -29.39 -14.34
N GLU A 295 -25.46 -28.50 -13.91
CA GLU A 295 -25.65 -27.21 -14.56
C GLU A 295 -24.44 -26.28 -14.37
N PHE A 296 -23.91 -26.15 -13.15
CA PHE A 296 -22.72 -25.31 -12.88
C PHE A 296 -21.40 -26.05 -13.10
N ALA A 297 -21.44 -27.32 -13.43
CA ALA A 297 -20.29 -28.18 -13.71
C ALA A 297 -19.22 -28.16 -12.60
N PHE A 298 -19.63 -28.05 -11.33
CA PHE A 298 -18.71 -28.05 -10.20
C PHE A 298 -18.07 -29.43 -10.04
N LYS A 299 -16.74 -29.48 -9.99
CA LYS A 299 -15.93 -30.71 -9.91
C LYS A 299 -15.19 -30.90 -8.59
N GLY A 300 -15.32 -29.93 -7.67
CA GLY A 300 -14.67 -29.94 -6.35
C GLY A 300 -15.44 -30.83 -5.33
N LEU A 301 -14.93 -30.87 -4.07
CA LEU A 301 -15.61 -31.58 -2.97
C LEU A 301 -16.85 -30.83 -2.51
N ILE A 302 -17.95 -31.54 -2.36
CA ILE A 302 -19.22 -31.03 -1.88
C ILE A 302 -19.43 -31.52 -0.45
N PHE A 303 -19.58 -30.57 0.47
CA PHE A 303 -19.82 -30.82 1.90
C PHE A 303 -21.25 -30.39 2.25
N THR A 304 -21.86 -31.11 3.17
CA THR A 304 -23.08 -30.60 3.84
C THR A 304 -22.69 -29.53 4.86
N ASP A 305 -23.59 -28.60 5.18
CA ASP A 305 -23.51 -27.91 6.47
C ASP A 305 -23.76 -28.91 7.60
N ALA A 306 -23.60 -28.52 8.86
CA ALA A 306 -23.64 -29.42 10.02
C ALA A 306 -25.02 -30.08 10.19
N LEU A 307 -25.11 -31.39 9.97
CA LEU A 307 -26.37 -32.15 10.04
C LEU A 307 -26.95 -32.24 11.45
N ALA A 308 -26.18 -31.90 12.50
CA ALA A 308 -26.68 -31.74 13.84
C ALA A 308 -27.64 -30.55 14.04
N MET A 309 -27.75 -29.64 13.07
CA MET A 309 -28.60 -28.44 13.12
C MET A 309 -30.09 -28.83 13.07
N LYS A 310 -30.96 -28.01 13.71
CA LYS A 310 -32.41 -28.26 13.74
C LYS A 310 -33.08 -28.03 12.38
N GLY A 311 -32.53 -27.24 11.49
CA GLY A 311 -33.07 -26.99 10.16
C GLY A 311 -33.23 -28.22 9.26
N VAL A 312 -32.55 -29.33 9.58
CA VAL A 312 -32.71 -30.63 8.90
C VAL A 312 -33.50 -31.65 9.73
N SER A 313 -34.10 -31.26 10.86
CA SER A 313 -34.86 -32.15 11.73
C SER A 313 -36.14 -32.64 11.04
N GLY A 314 -36.49 -33.92 11.24
CA GLY A 314 -37.72 -34.52 10.70
C GLY A 314 -37.56 -35.24 9.35
N ASN A 315 -36.38 -35.21 8.73
CA ASN A 315 -36.09 -35.81 7.42
C ASN A 315 -35.51 -37.23 7.47
N GLY A 316 -35.83 -38.04 8.48
CA GLY A 316 -35.31 -39.43 8.63
C GLY A 316 -33.78 -39.48 8.80
N ASN A 317 -33.08 -40.42 8.14
CA ASN A 317 -31.64 -40.50 8.17
C ASN A 317 -31.04 -39.45 7.21
N VAL A 318 -30.64 -38.30 7.78
CA VAL A 318 -30.20 -37.12 7.02
C VAL A 318 -28.86 -37.35 6.32
N SER A 319 -27.95 -38.15 6.88
CA SER A 319 -26.66 -38.48 6.22
C SER A 319 -26.88 -39.32 4.95
N LEU A 320 -27.77 -40.31 5.00
CA LEU A 320 -28.12 -41.10 3.83
C LEU A 320 -28.73 -40.21 2.74
N GLN A 321 -29.70 -39.37 3.10
CA GLN A 321 -30.33 -38.45 2.14
C GLN A 321 -29.34 -37.49 1.53
N ALA A 322 -28.41 -36.92 2.31
CA ALA A 322 -27.37 -36.03 1.82
C ALA A 322 -26.45 -36.73 0.82
N LEU A 323 -26.04 -37.97 1.06
CA LEU A 323 -25.23 -38.75 0.12
C LEU A 323 -26.02 -39.08 -1.17
N LYS A 324 -27.31 -39.42 -1.09
CA LYS A 324 -28.21 -39.62 -2.24
C LYS A 324 -28.41 -38.34 -3.04
N ALA A 325 -28.45 -37.18 -2.37
CA ALA A 325 -28.56 -35.87 -3.04
C ALA A 325 -27.32 -35.50 -3.86
N GLY A 326 -26.16 -36.11 -3.60
CA GLY A 326 -24.93 -35.83 -4.36
C GLY A 326 -23.77 -35.27 -3.53
N ASN A 327 -23.95 -35.02 -2.22
CA ASN A 327 -22.84 -34.56 -1.39
C ASN A 327 -21.75 -35.63 -1.30
N ASP A 328 -20.46 -35.19 -1.24
CA ASP A 328 -19.30 -36.08 -1.12
C ASP A 328 -18.96 -36.38 0.33
N MET A 329 -19.12 -35.38 1.21
CA MET A 329 -18.78 -35.49 2.62
C MET A 329 -19.87 -34.93 3.53
N VAL A 330 -20.21 -35.72 4.57
CA VAL A 330 -21.20 -35.42 5.57
C VAL A 330 -20.53 -34.79 6.80
N LEU A 331 -20.96 -33.58 7.17
CA LEU A 331 -20.38 -32.83 8.29
C LEU A 331 -21.24 -32.97 9.54
N ALA A 332 -20.59 -33.26 10.68
CA ALA A 332 -21.21 -33.29 12.01
C ALA A 332 -22.50 -34.15 12.10
N PRO A 333 -22.43 -35.42 11.80
CA PRO A 333 -23.59 -36.34 12.00
C PRO A 333 -24.04 -36.34 13.47
N ARG A 334 -25.35 -36.55 13.72
CA ARG A 334 -25.91 -36.56 15.08
C ARG A 334 -25.47 -37.81 15.83
N ASN A 335 -25.58 -38.95 15.16
CA ASN A 335 -25.20 -40.27 15.70
C ASN A 335 -24.40 -41.05 14.64
N LEU A 336 -23.07 -40.97 14.73
CA LEU A 336 -22.17 -41.55 13.73
C LEU A 336 -22.43 -43.06 13.52
N LYS A 337 -22.72 -43.80 14.60
CA LYS A 337 -23.01 -45.26 14.54
C LYS A 337 -24.26 -45.57 13.73
N GLU A 338 -25.38 -44.92 14.07
CA GLU A 338 -26.67 -45.15 13.43
C GLU A 338 -26.65 -44.66 11.97
N GLU A 339 -26.01 -43.53 11.70
CA GLU A 339 -25.99 -42.96 10.38
C GLU A 339 -25.11 -43.76 9.41
N ILE A 340 -23.94 -44.25 9.83
CA ILE A 340 -23.14 -45.20 9.03
C ILE A 340 -23.89 -46.51 8.81
N ALA A 341 -24.55 -47.04 9.84
CA ALA A 341 -25.33 -48.26 9.71
C ALA A 341 -26.47 -48.12 8.70
N ALA A 342 -27.17 -46.98 8.70
CA ALA A 342 -28.25 -46.74 7.76
C ALA A 342 -27.74 -46.59 6.29
N VAL A 343 -26.56 -46.06 6.08
CA VAL A 343 -25.92 -46.01 4.73
C VAL A 343 -25.60 -47.42 4.27
N LEU A 344 -25.06 -48.27 5.13
CA LEU A 344 -24.76 -49.68 4.80
C LEU A 344 -26.07 -50.50 4.51
N ASP A 345 -27.10 -50.34 5.33
CA ASP A 345 -28.40 -50.97 5.13
C ASP A 345 -29.05 -50.54 3.80
N ALA A 346 -28.92 -49.22 3.43
CA ALA A 346 -29.42 -48.73 2.17
C ALA A 346 -28.67 -49.31 0.96
N ILE A 347 -27.37 -49.62 1.10
CA ILE A 347 -26.62 -50.33 0.07
C ILE A 347 -27.09 -51.78 -0.07
N ASP A 348 -27.29 -52.46 1.04
CA ASP A 348 -27.78 -53.84 1.05
C ASP A 348 -29.20 -53.95 0.47
N LYS A 349 -30.02 -52.89 0.61
CA LYS A 349 -31.37 -52.78 0.02
C LYS A 349 -31.39 -52.29 -1.45
N GLY A 350 -30.26 -51.96 -1.99
CA GLY A 350 -30.17 -51.39 -3.34
C GLY A 350 -30.69 -49.95 -3.53
N GLU A 351 -30.89 -49.20 -2.42
CA GLU A 351 -31.33 -47.80 -2.42
C GLU A 351 -30.19 -46.83 -2.75
N LEU A 352 -28.96 -47.30 -2.54
CA LEU A 352 -27.72 -46.64 -2.88
C LEU A 352 -26.76 -47.69 -3.43
N THR A 353 -26.02 -47.41 -4.51
CA THR A 353 -25.13 -48.42 -5.08
C THR A 353 -23.76 -48.41 -4.37
N ARG A 354 -23.05 -49.54 -4.47
CA ARG A 354 -21.67 -49.61 -4.00
C ARG A 354 -20.77 -48.68 -4.79
N GLU A 355 -21.02 -48.55 -6.07
CA GLU A 355 -20.32 -47.71 -7.06
C GLU A 355 -20.46 -46.24 -6.65
N ASP A 356 -21.62 -45.75 -6.20
CA ASP A 356 -21.79 -44.36 -5.73
C ASP A 356 -20.89 -44.08 -4.52
N ILE A 357 -20.78 -45.01 -3.58
CA ILE A 357 -19.89 -44.84 -2.42
C ILE A 357 -18.43 -44.91 -2.83
N GLU A 358 -18.06 -45.77 -3.76
CA GLU A 358 -16.68 -45.90 -4.24
C GLU A 358 -16.20 -44.68 -5.03
N GLU A 359 -17.09 -44.10 -5.84
CA GLU A 359 -16.77 -42.86 -6.58
C GLU A 359 -16.55 -41.71 -5.60
N LYS A 360 -17.45 -41.50 -4.63
CA LYS A 360 -17.26 -40.45 -3.60
C LYS A 360 -15.99 -40.69 -2.78
N CYS A 361 -15.74 -41.96 -2.35
CA CYS A 361 -14.53 -42.30 -1.61
C CYS A 361 -13.27 -42.02 -2.42
N ARG A 362 -13.23 -42.37 -3.72
CA ARG A 362 -12.14 -42.04 -4.63
C ARG A 362 -11.90 -40.55 -4.70
N LYS A 363 -12.97 -39.77 -4.81
CA LYS A 363 -12.88 -38.30 -4.85
C LYS A 363 -12.27 -37.75 -3.55
N VAL A 364 -12.74 -38.21 -2.39
CA VAL A 364 -12.17 -37.83 -1.08
C VAL A 364 -10.69 -38.23 -0.96
N LEU A 365 -10.32 -39.44 -1.38
CA LEU A 365 -8.93 -39.89 -1.37
C LEU A 365 -8.04 -39.10 -2.32
N THR A 366 -8.53 -38.72 -3.51
CA THR A 366 -7.83 -37.85 -4.44
C THR A 366 -7.48 -36.50 -3.78
N TYR A 367 -8.45 -35.88 -3.11
CA TYR A 367 -8.20 -34.63 -2.38
C TYR A 367 -7.27 -34.82 -1.19
N LYS A 368 -7.34 -35.97 -0.48
CA LYS A 368 -6.34 -36.30 0.56
C LYS A 368 -4.92 -36.36 -0.01
N TYR A 369 -4.72 -37.01 -1.17
CA TYR A 369 -3.42 -37.07 -1.82
C TYR A 369 -2.87 -35.69 -2.14
N VAL A 370 -3.69 -34.85 -2.76
CA VAL A 370 -3.34 -33.49 -3.19
C VAL A 370 -3.00 -32.58 -2.02
N LEU A 371 -3.75 -32.70 -0.92
CA LEU A 371 -3.50 -31.97 0.33
C LEU A 371 -2.31 -32.53 1.14
N GLY A 372 -1.49 -33.39 0.53
CA GLY A 372 -0.30 -33.94 1.17
C GLY A 372 -0.55 -35.11 2.13
N LEU A 373 -1.83 -35.55 2.26
CA LEU A 373 -2.22 -36.63 3.17
C LEU A 373 -1.90 -38.04 2.67
N LYS A 374 -0.98 -38.19 1.72
CA LYS A 374 -0.33 -39.48 1.41
C LYS A 374 0.56 -39.97 2.56
N LYS A 375 0.97 -39.07 3.45
CA LYS A 375 1.65 -39.32 4.73
C LYS A 375 0.89 -38.66 5.87
N LYS A 376 0.99 -39.21 7.06
CA LYS A 376 0.37 -38.61 8.26
C LYS A 376 1.10 -37.33 8.65
N PRO A 377 0.45 -36.17 8.64
CA PRO A 377 1.08 -34.94 9.11
C PRO A 377 1.05 -34.91 10.65
N PHE A 378 2.11 -34.32 11.25
CA PHE A 378 2.14 -34.05 12.68
C PHE A 378 2.45 -32.58 12.92
N VAL A 379 1.72 -31.99 13.85
CA VAL A 379 1.92 -30.61 14.30
C VAL A 379 3.13 -30.57 15.23
N GLN A 380 4.06 -29.70 14.96
CA GLN A 380 5.14 -29.38 15.89
C GLN A 380 4.58 -28.53 17.04
N LEU A 381 4.55 -29.06 18.25
CA LEU A 381 3.94 -28.40 19.40
C LEU A 381 4.77 -27.26 19.98
N SER A 382 6.11 -27.45 20.04
CA SER A 382 7.02 -26.43 20.56
C SER A 382 7.00 -25.17 19.69
N GLY A 383 6.83 -23.99 20.30
CA GLY A 383 6.83 -22.71 19.59
C GLY A 383 5.63 -22.44 18.67
N LEU A 384 4.54 -23.24 18.75
CA LEU A 384 3.39 -23.12 17.87
C LEU A 384 2.76 -21.71 17.88
N GLY A 385 2.58 -21.12 19.06
CA GLY A 385 2.03 -19.77 19.18
C GLY A 385 2.87 -18.70 18.49
N GLN A 386 4.19 -18.80 18.56
CA GLN A 386 5.11 -17.88 17.90
C GLN A 386 5.07 -18.04 16.37
N ARG A 387 4.97 -19.29 15.87
CA ARG A 387 4.85 -19.55 14.43
C ARG A 387 3.49 -19.13 13.86
N ILE A 388 2.44 -19.06 14.66
CA ILE A 388 1.13 -18.56 14.24
C ILE A 388 1.08 -17.03 14.30
N ASN A 389 1.51 -16.42 15.41
CA ASN A 389 1.50 -14.97 15.60
C ASN A 389 2.85 -14.34 15.28
N THR A 390 3.20 -14.26 14.01
CA THR A 390 4.44 -13.67 13.53
C THR A 390 4.38 -12.14 13.42
N PRO A 391 5.52 -11.42 13.32
CA PRO A 391 5.53 -10.01 12.96
C PRO A 391 4.79 -9.72 11.64
N GLN A 392 4.95 -10.57 10.63
CA GLN A 392 4.28 -10.46 9.33
C GLN A 392 2.75 -10.58 9.47
N THR A 393 2.27 -11.48 10.34
CA THR A 393 0.84 -11.58 10.67
C THR A 393 0.30 -10.28 11.26
N ARG A 394 1.03 -9.67 12.19
CA ARG A 394 0.62 -8.39 12.81
C ARG A 394 0.63 -7.24 11.81
N ASP A 395 1.65 -7.18 10.95
CA ASP A 395 1.70 -6.18 9.87
C ASP A 395 0.52 -6.34 8.90
N LEU A 396 0.23 -7.56 8.49
CA LEU A 396 -0.93 -7.82 7.61
C LEU A 396 -2.25 -7.37 8.26
N ILE A 397 -2.47 -7.68 9.55
CA ILE A 397 -3.66 -7.21 10.29
C ILE A 397 -3.72 -5.68 10.29
N ARG A 398 -2.60 -5.01 10.52
CA ARG A 398 -2.51 -3.54 10.51
C ARG A 398 -2.83 -2.97 9.12
N ARG A 399 -2.31 -3.57 8.05
CA ARG A 399 -2.60 -3.16 6.65
C ARG A 399 -4.06 -3.39 6.27
N LEU A 400 -4.65 -4.52 6.66
CA LEU A 400 -6.06 -4.83 6.43
C LEU A 400 -6.97 -3.82 7.15
N ASN A 401 -6.67 -3.50 8.40
CA ASN A 401 -7.43 -2.50 9.15
C ASN A 401 -7.34 -1.10 8.49
N LEU A 402 -6.13 -0.69 8.10
CA LEU A 402 -5.92 0.60 7.43
C LEU A 402 -6.69 0.68 6.11
N ALA A 403 -6.57 -0.34 5.26
CA ALA A 403 -7.23 -0.39 3.96
C ALA A 403 -8.77 -0.45 4.05
N ALA A 404 -9.30 -0.89 5.20
CA ALA A 404 -10.73 -0.91 5.46
C ALA A 404 -11.28 0.43 5.98
N ILE A 405 -10.44 1.35 6.49
CA ILE A 405 -10.90 2.65 6.97
C ILE A 405 -11.64 3.38 5.85
N THR A 406 -12.88 3.77 6.14
CA THR A 406 -13.77 4.39 5.16
C THR A 406 -14.12 5.82 5.58
N VAL A 407 -13.76 6.80 4.77
CA VAL A 407 -14.22 8.18 4.92
C VAL A 407 -15.53 8.30 4.15
N LEU A 408 -16.65 8.35 4.86
CA LEU A 408 -17.99 8.25 4.25
C LEU A 408 -18.42 9.54 3.54
N ASN A 409 -18.08 10.69 4.12
CA ASN A 409 -18.26 12.00 3.49
C ASN A 409 -17.12 12.95 3.88
N ASN A 410 -16.95 14.03 3.12
CA ASN A 410 -15.95 15.08 3.37
C ASN A 410 -16.45 16.40 2.76
N GLU A 411 -17.41 17.04 3.46
CA GLU A 411 -18.03 18.27 2.99
C GLU A 411 -17.04 19.45 3.05
N ASN A 412 -17.09 20.29 2.04
CA ASN A 412 -16.21 21.45 1.89
C ASN A 412 -14.70 21.11 2.04
N HIS A 413 -14.32 19.86 1.75
CA HIS A 413 -12.93 19.36 1.87
C HIS A 413 -12.32 19.64 3.26
N VAL A 414 -13.11 19.42 4.33
CA VAL A 414 -12.63 19.61 5.71
C VAL A 414 -11.45 18.69 6.05
N LEU A 415 -11.38 17.55 5.42
CA LEU A 415 -10.21 16.64 5.44
C LEU A 415 -9.40 16.79 4.16
N PRO A 416 -8.05 16.69 4.23
CA PRO A 416 -7.26 16.47 5.43
C PRO A 416 -7.16 17.70 6.34
N LEU A 417 -7.06 17.45 7.63
CA LEU A 417 -6.76 18.48 8.62
C LEU A 417 -5.31 18.97 8.46
N HIS A 418 -5.08 20.25 8.70
CA HIS A 418 -3.73 20.80 8.67
C HIS A 418 -3.06 20.73 10.05
N THR A 419 -1.79 20.42 10.10
CA THR A 419 -0.99 20.50 11.32
C THR A 419 -0.84 21.97 11.73
N ASN A 420 -1.51 22.37 12.80
CA ASN A 420 -1.40 23.72 13.34
C ASN A 420 -1.40 23.67 14.86
N GLN A 421 -0.23 23.78 15.48
CA GLN A 421 -0.11 23.76 16.94
C GLN A 421 -0.64 25.03 17.62
N LYS A 422 -0.92 26.08 16.85
CA LYS A 422 -1.53 27.32 17.38
C LYS A 422 -3.05 27.25 17.49
N GLU A 423 -3.70 26.30 16.81
CA GLU A 423 -5.15 26.10 16.84
C GLU A 423 -5.48 24.86 17.69
N THR A 424 -6.20 25.05 18.77
CA THR A 424 -6.67 23.93 19.62
C THR A 424 -7.97 23.38 19.09
N MET A 425 -8.04 22.06 18.91
CA MET A 425 -9.26 21.34 18.52
C MET A 425 -9.92 20.71 19.74
N ALA A 426 -11.25 20.58 19.72
CA ALA A 426 -11.96 19.80 20.71
C ALA A 426 -12.04 18.33 20.29
N LEU A 427 -11.73 17.42 21.20
CA LEU A 427 -12.01 15.98 21.08
C LEU A 427 -13.12 15.63 22.08
N LEU A 428 -14.31 15.33 21.59
CA LEU A 428 -15.41 14.78 22.37
C LEU A 428 -15.35 13.26 22.34
N GLU A 429 -15.03 12.65 23.46
CA GLU A 429 -15.01 11.20 23.65
C GLU A 429 -16.36 10.72 24.18
N VAL A 430 -17.02 9.81 23.45
CA VAL A 430 -18.33 9.27 23.82
C VAL A 430 -18.12 7.90 24.45
N GLY A 431 -18.52 7.76 25.74
CA GLY A 431 -18.40 6.52 26.48
C GLY A 431 -17.40 6.59 27.65
N ASP A 432 -16.87 5.42 28.04
CA ASP A 432 -16.05 5.27 29.22
C ASP A 432 -14.61 5.81 29.07
N ALA A 433 -13.94 6.01 30.21
CA ALA A 433 -12.61 6.58 30.25
C ALA A 433 -11.58 5.60 29.62
N GLY A 434 -10.75 6.11 28.71
CA GLY A 434 -9.59 5.40 28.17
C GLY A 434 -9.83 4.67 26.86
N GLU A 435 -11.07 4.45 26.43
CA GLU A 435 -11.36 3.70 25.19
C GLU A 435 -10.83 4.35 23.91
N THR A 436 -10.63 5.66 23.89
CA THR A 436 -10.12 6.43 22.75
C THR A 436 -8.76 7.11 23.03
N ASN A 437 -8.02 6.63 24.02
CA ASN A 437 -6.72 7.22 24.39
C ASN A 437 -5.71 7.18 23.25
N ALA A 438 -5.62 6.10 22.49
CA ALA A 438 -4.66 5.96 21.38
C ALA A 438 -4.96 6.97 20.25
N LEU A 439 -6.24 7.30 20.01
CA LEU A 439 -6.63 8.37 19.10
C LEU A 439 -6.11 9.73 19.63
N ALA A 440 -6.42 10.06 20.90
CA ALA A 440 -6.02 11.31 21.51
C ALA A 440 -4.49 11.50 21.52
N GLU A 441 -3.73 10.47 21.88
CA GLU A 441 -2.27 10.46 21.84
C GLU A 441 -1.73 10.74 20.43
N GLN A 442 -2.28 10.08 19.41
CA GLN A 442 -1.84 10.26 18.03
C GLN A 442 -2.22 11.64 17.49
N LEU A 443 -3.43 12.13 17.75
CA LEU A 443 -3.87 13.48 17.37
C LEU A 443 -3.00 14.57 18.00
N SER A 444 -2.58 14.40 19.26
CA SER A 444 -1.71 15.35 19.98
C SER A 444 -0.33 15.55 19.33
N LYS A 445 0.10 14.63 18.45
CA LYS A 445 1.33 14.80 17.67
C LYS A 445 1.17 15.82 16.53
N TYR A 446 -0.06 16.07 16.11
CA TYR A 446 -0.39 16.91 14.95
C TYR A 446 -0.98 18.27 15.32
N THR A 447 -1.70 18.36 16.46
CA THR A 447 -2.40 19.57 16.87
C THR A 447 -2.53 19.66 18.39
N SER A 448 -2.79 20.88 18.91
CA SER A 448 -3.22 21.07 20.31
C SER A 448 -4.63 20.54 20.48
N LEU A 449 -4.90 19.82 21.57
CA LEU A 449 -6.14 19.09 21.79
C LEU A 449 -6.73 19.35 23.17
N SER A 450 -8.00 19.80 23.23
CA SER A 450 -8.80 19.83 24.46
C SER A 450 -9.74 18.62 24.47
N ARG A 451 -9.66 17.80 25.51
CA ARG A 451 -10.45 16.57 25.63
C ARG A 451 -11.68 16.81 26.47
N PHE A 452 -12.81 16.41 25.95
CA PHE A 452 -14.13 16.44 26.60
C PHE A 452 -14.71 15.02 26.61
N ARG A 453 -15.60 14.74 27.55
CA ARG A 453 -16.22 13.42 27.67
C ARG A 453 -17.73 13.51 27.87
N LEU A 454 -18.44 12.78 27.02
CA LEU A 454 -19.88 12.56 27.13
C LEU A 454 -20.10 11.18 27.78
N ARG A 455 -20.72 11.16 28.98
CA ARG A 455 -21.01 9.96 29.75
C ARG A 455 -22.50 9.64 29.75
N PRO A 456 -22.89 8.37 29.89
CA PRO A 456 -24.29 8.03 30.06
C PRO A 456 -24.81 8.59 31.43
N GLY A 457 -26.05 9.06 31.45
CA GLY A 457 -26.69 9.51 32.66
C GLY A 457 -26.27 10.93 33.15
N MET A 458 -25.56 11.71 32.34
CA MET A 458 -25.30 13.13 32.63
C MET A 458 -26.61 13.92 32.70
N THR A 459 -26.72 14.88 33.67
CA THR A 459 -27.86 15.76 33.76
C THR A 459 -27.95 16.70 32.55
N GLU A 460 -29.12 17.28 32.30
CA GLU A 460 -29.30 18.19 31.16
C GLU A 460 -28.44 19.45 31.32
N GLU A 461 -28.27 19.94 32.57
CA GLU A 461 -27.40 21.09 32.84
C GLU A 461 -25.91 20.77 32.54
N ALA A 462 -25.48 19.55 32.87
CA ALA A 462 -24.12 19.09 32.53
C ALA A 462 -23.94 18.93 31.01
N ASN A 463 -24.95 18.40 30.34
CA ASN A 463 -25.00 18.28 28.90
C ASN A 463 -24.98 19.64 28.20
N GLN A 464 -25.74 20.62 28.74
CA GLN A 464 -25.75 21.98 28.19
C GLN A 464 -24.39 22.65 28.33
N ARG A 465 -23.79 22.63 29.54
CA ARG A 465 -22.42 23.15 29.75
C ARG A 465 -21.40 22.52 28.81
N LEU A 466 -21.51 21.20 28.53
CA LEU A 466 -20.64 20.54 27.60
C LEU A 466 -20.82 21.04 26.15
N ARG A 467 -22.08 21.21 25.70
CA ARG A 467 -22.38 21.79 24.38
C ARG A 467 -21.83 23.22 24.25
N ASP A 468 -22.04 24.08 25.28
CA ASP A 468 -21.53 25.45 25.31
C ASP A 468 -19.99 25.49 25.26
N SER A 469 -19.33 24.59 25.99
CA SER A 469 -17.86 24.45 25.95
C SER A 469 -17.35 24.06 24.58
N LEU A 470 -18.02 23.11 23.91
CA LEU A 470 -17.64 22.65 22.57
C LEU A 470 -17.85 23.74 21.51
N ALA A 471 -18.91 24.57 21.65
CA ALA A 471 -19.20 25.64 20.70
C ALA A 471 -18.10 26.73 20.62
N ALA A 472 -17.21 26.80 21.61
CA ALA A 472 -16.07 27.73 21.61
C ALA A 472 -14.92 27.30 20.68
N TYR A 473 -14.96 26.09 20.16
CA TYR A 473 -13.89 25.55 19.32
C TYR A 473 -14.22 25.69 17.85
N LYS A 474 -13.19 25.94 17.04
CA LYS A 474 -13.31 26.05 15.57
C LYS A 474 -13.43 24.72 14.85
N ARG A 475 -13.06 23.61 15.49
CA ARG A 475 -13.17 22.24 14.97
C ARG A 475 -13.40 21.26 16.11
N ILE A 476 -14.29 20.31 15.87
CA ILE A 476 -14.69 19.32 16.87
C ILE A 476 -14.55 17.92 16.24
N ILE A 477 -13.78 17.06 16.89
CA ILE A 477 -13.71 15.64 16.58
C ILE A 477 -14.55 14.89 17.61
N VAL A 478 -15.50 14.08 17.17
CA VAL A 478 -16.33 13.23 18.02
C VAL A 478 -15.90 11.79 17.85
N ALA A 479 -15.26 11.21 18.87
CA ALA A 479 -14.80 9.82 18.87
C ALA A 479 -15.83 8.91 19.54
N VAL A 480 -16.30 7.90 18.82
CA VAL A 480 -17.36 6.97 19.25
C VAL A 480 -16.84 5.54 19.24
N SER A 481 -16.67 4.93 20.43
CA SER A 481 -16.31 3.49 20.59
C SER A 481 -17.49 2.66 21.10
N GLU A 482 -18.55 3.30 21.57
CA GLU A 482 -19.71 2.67 22.18
C GLU A 482 -20.51 1.76 21.24
N GLN A 483 -20.96 0.63 21.78
CA GLN A 483 -21.80 -0.34 21.07
C GLN A 483 -23.30 -0.01 21.16
N LYS A 484 -23.69 0.99 21.96
CA LYS A 484 -25.07 1.46 22.12
C LYS A 484 -25.10 2.96 22.33
N LEU A 485 -25.71 3.69 21.41
CA LEU A 485 -25.76 5.16 21.41
C LEU A 485 -27.12 5.72 21.90
N SER A 486 -28.10 4.86 22.23
CA SER A 486 -29.40 5.32 22.74
C SER A 486 -29.32 6.23 23.99
N PRO A 487 -28.38 6.04 24.95
CA PRO A 487 -28.24 6.95 26.10
C PRO A 487 -27.80 8.36 25.75
N TYR A 488 -27.23 8.56 24.57
CA TYR A 488 -26.64 9.83 24.13
C TYR A 488 -27.51 10.59 23.11
N GLN A 489 -28.64 10.02 22.70
CA GLN A 489 -29.52 10.58 21.65
C GLN A 489 -29.98 12.02 21.98
N THR A 490 -30.34 12.29 23.23
CA THR A 490 -30.80 13.63 23.68
C THR A 490 -29.70 14.66 23.50
N PHE A 491 -28.44 14.33 23.86
CA PHE A 491 -27.30 15.20 23.67
C PHE A 491 -27.11 15.54 22.20
N PHE A 492 -27.01 14.53 21.34
CA PHE A 492 -26.78 14.69 19.91
C PHE A 492 -27.96 15.33 19.18
N GLY A 493 -29.18 15.13 19.66
CA GLY A 493 -30.37 15.77 19.11
C GLY A 493 -30.39 17.31 19.32
N LYS A 494 -29.79 17.77 20.41
CA LYS A 494 -29.68 19.20 20.77
C LYS A 494 -28.32 19.82 20.41
N PHE A 495 -27.33 19.02 20.04
CA PHE A 495 -25.98 19.51 19.71
C PHE A 495 -25.98 20.21 18.36
N THR A 496 -25.78 21.51 18.36
CA THR A 496 -25.67 22.36 17.17
C THR A 496 -24.45 23.27 17.33
N THR A 497 -23.72 23.49 16.26
CA THR A 497 -22.54 24.35 16.19
C THR A 497 -22.30 24.78 14.75
N GLU A 498 -21.69 25.95 14.55
CA GLU A 498 -21.22 26.42 13.25
C GLU A 498 -19.83 25.81 12.89
N ALA A 499 -19.12 25.30 13.90
CA ALA A 499 -17.83 24.68 13.70
C ALA A 499 -17.97 23.33 12.95
N PRO A 500 -17.06 22.99 12.01
CA PRO A 500 -17.00 21.68 11.41
C PRO A 500 -16.90 20.56 12.45
N VAL A 501 -17.82 19.59 12.38
CA VAL A 501 -17.84 18.40 13.24
C VAL A 501 -17.44 17.19 12.44
N ILE A 502 -16.42 16.48 12.92
CA ILE A 502 -15.87 15.26 12.31
C ILE A 502 -16.18 14.10 13.25
N TYR A 503 -16.94 13.12 12.78
CA TYR A 503 -17.20 11.90 13.54
C TYR A 503 -16.18 10.81 13.18
N ALA A 504 -15.57 10.18 14.18
CA ALA A 504 -14.71 9.02 14.06
C ALA A 504 -15.35 7.84 14.84
N PHE A 505 -15.85 6.84 14.11
CA PHE A 505 -16.51 5.67 14.67
C PHE A 505 -15.55 4.50 14.77
N PHE A 506 -15.32 3.99 15.96
CA PHE A 506 -14.54 2.80 16.29
C PHE A 506 -15.44 1.61 16.66
N THR A 507 -16.57 1.52 16.02
CA THR A 507 -17.62 0.51 16.24
C THR A 507 -18.27 0.14 14.91
N GLN A 508 -19.26 -0.76 14.95
CA GLN A 508 -20.01 -1.14 13.76
C GLN A 508 -20.77 0.04 13.15
N GLY A 509 -20.69 0.20 11.83
CA GLY A 509 -21.32 1.33 11.12
C GLY A 509 -22.81 1.53 11.44
N LYS A 510 -23.57 0.45 11.66
CA LYS A 510 -25.00 0.55 12.02
C LYS A 510 -25.28 1.34 13.31
N MET A 511 -24.29 1.56 14.17
CA MET A 511 -24.44 2.40 15.38
C MET A 511 -24.72 3.87 15.03
N MET A 512 -24.26 4.33 13.87
CA MET A 512 -24.55 5.69 13.37
C MET A 512 -26.05 5.96 13.24
N LEU A 513 -26.86 4.92 12.93
CA LEU A 513 -28.30 5.04 12.76
C LEU A 513 -29.02 5.49 14.04
N GLN A 514 -28.42 5.21 15.21
CA GLN A 514 -29.00 5.63 16.50
C GLN A 514 -28.90 7.16 16.73
N ILE A 515 -27.97 7.84 16.02
CA ILE A 515 -27.77 9.29 16.07
C ILE A 515 -27.77 9.90 14.65
N GLN A 516 -28.55 9.31 13.74
CA GLN A 516 -28.53 9.62 12.31
C GLN A 516 -28.67 11.11 11.97
N ARG A 517 -29.50 11.87 12.72
CA ARG A 517 -29.70 13.32 12.51
C ARG A 517 -28.40 14.13 12.76
N ALA A 518 -27.59 13.70 13.72
CA ALA A 518 -26.32 14.35 14.00
C ALA A 518 -25.25 13.98 12.96
N VAL A 519 -25.21 12.71 12.57
CA VAL A 519 -24.30 12.20 11.52
C VAL A 519 -24.61 12.83 10.16
N ALA A 520 -25.89 13.00 9.81
CA ALA A 520 -26.29 13.65 8.55
C ALA A 520 -25.85 15.12 8.43
N ARG A 521 -25.50 15.78 9.53
CA ARG A 521 -24.99 17.17 9.56
C ARG A 521 -23.47 17.23 9.74
N ALA A 522 -22.79 16.09 9.75
CA ALA A 522 -21.36 16.03 9.95
C ALA A 522 -20.59 16.57 8.75
N SER A 523 -19.55 17.36 8.99
CA SER A 523 -18.65 17.82 7.93
C SER A 523 -17.78 16.69 7.38
N ALA A 524 -17.44 15.70 8.21
CA ALA A 524 -16.85 14.44 7.77
C ALA A 524 -17.23 13.29 8.72
N VAL A 525 -17.30 12.08 8.17
CA VAL A 525 -17.53 10.85 8.91
C VAL A 525 -16.48 9.82 8.53
N VAL A 526 -15.74 9.34 9.51
CA VAL A 526 -14.72 8.32 9.33
C VAL A 526 -15.11 7.06 10.11
N LEU A 527 -15.16 5.94 9.44
CA LEU A 527 -15.47 4.64 10.01
C LEU A 527 -14.20 3.79 10.13
N GLY A 528 -13.70 3.60 11.36
CA GLY A 528 -12.55 2.75 11.67
C GLY A 528 -12.93 1.29 11.95
N HIS A 529 -14.21 0.98 12.13
CA HIS A 529 -14.78 -0.35 12.34
C HIS A 529 -14.43 -1.05 13.66
N SER A 530 -13.38 -0.67 14.35
CA SER A 530 -12.85 -1.37 15.53
C SER A 530 -12.30 -0.40 16.59
N PRO A 531 -12.48 -0.69 17.89
CA PRO A 531 -11.90 0.09 18.97
C PRO A 531 -10.40 -0.20 19.21
N ASN A 532 -9.77 -1.02 18.37
CA ASN A 532 -8.36 -1.37 18.47
C ASN A 532 -7.48 -0.12 18.43
N GLU A 533 -6.45 -0.05 19.28
CA GLU A 533 -5.54 1.09 19.39
C GLU A 533 -4.84 1.42 18.06
N ASP A 534 -4.42 0.38 17.29
CA ASP A 534 -3.78 0.61 15.99
C ASP A 534 -4.73 1.29 15.01
N VAL A 535 -6.02 0.89 15.01
CA VAL A 535 -7.06 1.52 14.18
C VAL A 535 -7.28 2.97 14.60
N GLN A 536 -7.29 3.27 15.90
CA GLN A 536 -7.43 4.63 16.41
C GLN A 536 -6.26 5.53 15.94
N ARG A 537 -5.02 5.02 16.02
CA ARG A 537 -3.84 5.74 15.50
C ARG A 537 -3.93 5.94 14.00
N GLN A 538 -4.35 4.91 13.25
CA GLN A 538 -4.51 4.99 11.79
C GLN A 538 -5.60 5.99 11.38
N VAL A 539 -6.73 6.05 12.09
CA VAL A 539 -7.77 7.05 11.83
C VAL A 539 -7.23 8.46 12.07
N ALA A 540 -6.47 8.69 13.15
CA ALA A 540 -5.81 9.99 13.36
C ALA A 540 -4.86 10.34 12.19
N ASP A 541 -4.10 9.38 11.70
CA ASP A 541 -3.19 9.55 10.56
C ASP A 541 -3.99 9.88 9.28
N VAL A 542 -5.13 9.23 9.05
CA VAL A 542 -6.04 9.52 7.92
C VAL A 542 -6.61 10.94 8.02
N LEU A 543 -7.05 11.39 9.19
CA LEU A 543 -7.58 12.73 9.39
C LEU A 543 -6.59 13.83 8.97
N PHE A 544 -5.28 13.57 9.11
CA PHE A 544 -4.19 14.49 8.74
C PHE A 544 -3.48 14.09 7.43
N ALA A 545 -4.07 13.21 6.62
CA ALA A 545 -3.47 12.66 5.41
C ALA A 545 -2.02 12.15 5.60
N LYS A 546 -1.77 11.48 6.71
CA LYS A 546 -0.52 10.75 6.97
C LYS A 546 -0.64 9.28 6.57
N ALA A 547 -1.87 8.79 6.36
CA ALA A 547 -2.18 7.47 5.85
C ALA A 547 -3.23 7.55 4.73
N THR A 548 -3.16 6.61 3.79
CA THR A 548 -4.18 6.44 2.75
C THR A 548 -5.44 5.83 3.38
N ALA A 549 -6.60 6.36 3.02
CA ALA A 549 -7.89 5.72 3.21
C ALA A 549 -8.64 5.74 1.88
N ASP A 550 -8.88 4.56 1.33
CA ASP A 550 -9.61 4.35 0.08
C ASP A 550 -10.76 3.34 0.24
N GLY A 551 -11.03 2.94 1.48
CA GLY A 551 -12.11 2.03 1.82
C GLY A 551 -13.46 2.50 1.26
N ARG A 552 -14.28 1.54 0.84
CA ARG A 552 -15.66 1.76 0.38
C ARG A 552 -16.60 0.93 1.22
N LEU A 553 -17.72 1.53 1.62
CA LEU A 553 -18.71 0.86 2.46
C LEU A 553 -19.18 -0.44 1.80
N SER A 554 -19.14 -1.54 2.54
CA SER A 554 -19.50 -2.88 2.03
C SER A 554 -21.00 -3.18 2.10
N ALA A 555 -21.72 -2.49 2.99
CA ALA A 555 -23.17 -2.62 3.16
C ALA A 555 -23.77 -1.28 3.56
N SER A 556 -24.96 -0.97 3.06
CA SER A 556 -25.67 0.28 3.28
C SER A 556 -26.02 0.51 4.75
N LEU A 557 -26.01 1.76 5.18
CA LEU A 557 -26.35 2.21 6.52
C LEU A 557 -27.64 3.05 6.48
N GLY A 558 -28.76 2.38 6.28
CA GLY A 558 -30.06 3.00 6.09
C GLY A 558 -30.07 3.95 4.89
N GLU A 559 -30.64 5.13 5.08
CA GLU A 559 -30.66 6.19 4.05
C GLU A 559 -29.42 7.12 4.11
N LEU A 560 -28.56 6.98 5.15
CA LEU A 560 -27.41 7.86 5.36
C LEU A 560 -26.30 7.63 4.32
N PHE A 561 -25.93 6.37 4.13
CA PHE A 561 -24.81 5.97 3.27
C PHE A 561 -25.14 4.66 2.56
N GLN A 562 -24.78 4.57 1.31
CA GLN A 562 -25.00 3.38 0.49
C GLN A 562 -23.75 2.50 0.38
N ALA A 563 -23.93 1.22 0.09
CA ALA A 563 -22.79 0.37 -0.26
C ALA A 563 -22.03 0.95 -1.44
N GLY A 564 -20.70 1.02 -1.32
CA GLY A 564 -19.83 1.67 -2.30
C GLY A 564 -19.45 3.10 -1.95
N ASP A 565 -20.15 3.75 -1.03
CA ASP A 565 -19.79 5.10 -0.58
C ASP A 565 -18.41 5.14 0.07
N GLY A 566 -17.69 6.22 -0.19
CA GLY A 566 -16.40 6.52 0.39
C GLY A 566 -15.63 7.59 -0.36
N VAL A 567 -14.82 8.35 0.37
CA VAL A 567 -13.94 9.40 -0.17
C VAL A 567 -12.50 8.96 0.04
N THR A 568 -11.68 9.06 -1.00
CA THR A 568 -10.26 8.73 -0.90
C THR A 568 -9.47 9.87 -0.28
N ILE A 569 -8.70 9.56 0.77
CA ILE A 569 -7.70 10.45 1.36
C ILE A 569 -6.32 9.86 1.04
N THR A 570 -5.44 10.66 0.47
CA THR A 570 -4.06 10.25 0.15
C THR A 570 -3.05 11.05 0.94
N PRO A 571 -1.99 10.42 1.47
CA PRO A 571 -0.93 11.11 2.19
C PRO A 571 -0.16 12.06 1.26
N LYS A 572 0.21 13.22 1.81
CA LYS A 572 1.14 14.14 1.16
C LYS A 572 2.62 13.80 1.46
N THR A 573 2.87 13.01 2.50
CA THR A 573 4.22 12.60 2.94
C THR A 573 4.23 11.12 3.30
N PRO A 574 5.34 10.38 3.10
CA PRO A 574 5.45 8.96 3.46
C PRO A 574 5.29 8.70 4.96
N LEU A 575 4.80 7.51 5.31
CA LEU A 575 4.63 7.03 6.69
C LEU A 575 5.92 6.39 7.22
N HIS A 576 6.11 6.41 8.54
CA HIS A 576 7.13 5.61 9.22
C HIS A 576 6.61 4.21 9.52
N PHE A 577 7.45 3.21 9.26
CA PHE A 577 7.18 1.79 9.50
C PHE A 577 8.29 1.16 10.34
N ILE A 578 8.01 -0.03 10.89
CA ILE A 578 8.99 -0.78 11.67
C ILE A 578 9.96 -1.49 10.70
N PRO A 579 11.26 -1.20 10.74
CA PRO A 579 12.23 -1.75 9.78
C PRO A 579 12.25 -3.28 9.70
N GLU A 580 12.07 -3.97 10.83
CA GLU A 580 12.06 -5.43 10.91
C GLU A 580 10.92 -6.07 10.11
N GLU A 581 9.78 -5.40 9.98
CA GLU A 581 8.64 -5.84 9.19
C GLU A 581 8.94 -5.84 7.69
N HIS A 582 9.94 -5.05 7.28
CA HIS A 582 10.39 -4.91 5.90
C HIS A 582 11.79 -5.52 5.65
N GLY A 583 12.23 -6.43 6.54
CA GLY A 583 13.50 -7.13 6.38
C GLY A 583 14.73 -6.27 6.60
N LEU A 584 14.62 -5.20 7.41
CA LEU A 584 15.75 -4.37 7.84
C LEU A 584 15.92 -4.47 9.35
N SER A 585 17.15 -4.43 9.83
CA SER A 585 17.45 -4.38 11.27
C SER A 585 17.47 -2.92 11.75
N SER A 586 16.55 -2.55 12.65
CA SER A 586 16.54 -1.22 13.27
C SER A 586 17.81 -0.95 14.07
N VAL A 587 18.38 -1.97 14.73
CA VAL A 587 19.65 -1.89 15.46
C VAL A 587 20.82 -1.55 14.51
N ALA A 588 20.88 -2.21 13.36
CA ALA A 588 21.91 -1.91 12.35
C ALA A 588 21.72 -0.51 11.73
N LEU A 589 20.48 -0.07 11.51
CA LEU A 589 20.14 1.26 11.00
C LEU A 589 20.54 2.39 11.98
N GLN A 590 20.65 2.12 13.30
CA GLN A 590 21.15 3.11 14.27
C GLN A 590 22.58 3.55 13.97
N ARG A 591 23.35 2.77 13.21
CA ARG A 591 24.69 3.19 12.78
C ARG A 591 24.66 4.47 11.92
N ILE A 592 23.56 4.75 11.24
CA ILE A 592 23.34 5.99 10.48
C ILE A 592 23.52 7.20 11.40
N ASP A 593 22.99 7.15 12.63
CA ASP A 593 23.07 8.23 13.60
C ASP A 593 24.51 8.56 13.96
N SER A 594 25.31 7.53 14.27
CA SER A 594 26.70 7.71 14.63
C SER A 594 27.53 8.27 13.47
N ILE A 595 27.30 7.83 12.24
CA ILE A 595 27.99 8.33 11.04
C ILE A 595 27.61 9.79 10.76
N ALA A 596 26.31 10.12 10.79
CA ALA A 596 25.82 11.46 10.52
C ALA A 596 26.27 12.49 11.58
N LEU A 597 26.20 12.12 12.87
CA LEU A 597 26.70 12.96 13.98
C LEU A 597 28.21 13.14 13.94
N ASP A 598 28.95 12.12 13.54
CA ASP A 598 30.39 12.21 13.39
C ASP A 598 30.77 13.19 12.27
N GLY A 599 30.01 13.20 11.17
CA GLY A 599 30.14 14.18 10.10
C GLY A 599 29.97 15.63 10.60
N VAL A 600 28.97 15.88 11.46
CA VAL A 600 28.79 17.19 12.11
C VAL A 600 29.96 17.52 13.02
N ARG A 601 30.37 16.60 13.89
CA ARG A 601 31.48 16.79 14.83
C ARG A 601 32.82 17.10 14.14
N GLN A 602 33.08 16.43 13.01
CA GLN A 602 34.31 16.65 12.24
C GLN A 602 34.20 17.88 11.31
N GLY A 603 33.08 18.59 11.27
CA GLY A 603 32.85 19.75 10.44
C GLY A 603 32.77 19.40 8.94
N ALA A 604 32.26 18.21 8.59
CA ALA A 604 31.99 17.85 7.21
C ALA A 604 30.80 18.65 6.66
N TYR A 605 29.85 18.99 7.50
CA TYR A 605 28.69 19.87 7.27
C TYR A 605 28.16 20.38 8.61
N PRO A 606 27.43 21.51 8.65
CA PRO A 606 26.75 21.99 9.84
C PRO A 606 25.56 21.12 10.25
N GLY A 607 24.81 20.60 9.27
CA GLY A 607 23.68 19.74 9.49
C GLY A 607 23.24 18.97 8.24
N CYS A 608 22.37 17.96 8.43
CA CYS A 608 21.88 17.13 7.33
C CYS A 608 20.49 16.53 7.61
N GLN A 609 19.85 16.09 6.54
CA GLN A 609 18.66 15.24 6.57
C GLN A 609 18.99 13.89 5.95
N VAL A 610 18.46 12.79 6.55
CA VAL A 610 18.64 11.42 6.05
C VAL A 610 17.28 10.74 6.01
N ILE A 611 16.94 10.20 4.85
CA ILE A 611 15.74 9.37 4.71
C ILE A 611 16.09 8.05 4.01
N VAL A 612 15.51 6.97 4.50
CA VAL A 612 15.57 5.64 3.90
C VAL A 612 14.16 5.11 3.77
N MET A 613 13.77 4.74 2.58
CA MET A 613 12.51 4.06 2.31
C MET A 613 12.76 2.65 1.81
N LYS A 614 11.89 1.73 2.17
CA LYS A 614 11.86 0.36 1.64
C LYS A 614 10.44 0.01 1.24
N GLU A 615 10.28 -0.42 -0.03
CA GLU A 615 8.97 -0.81 -0.57
C GLU A 615 7.88 0.27 -0.38
N GLY A 616 8.26 1.55 -0.54
CA GLY A 616 7.36 2.69 -0.36
C GLY A 616 7.16 3.16 1.08
N HIS A 617 7.77 2.51 2.07
CA HIS A 617 7.62 2.81 3.49
C HIS A 617 8.86 3.47 4.06
N VAL A 618 8.67 4.49 4.90
CA VAL A 618 9.79 5.22 5.53
C VAL A 618 10.34 4.44 6.71
N MET A 619 11.60 3.99 6.62
CA MET A 619 12.31 3.26 7.66
C MET A 619 13.18 4.18 8.53
N VAL A 620 13.75 5.20 7.92
CA VAL A 620 14.56 6.23 8.61
C VAL A 620 14.13 7.59 8.09
N ASP A 621 13.85 8.53 8.98
CA ASP A 621 13.62 9.94 8.70
C ASP A 621 14.20 10.76 9.83
N LYS A 622 15.46 11.19 9.67
CA LYS A 622 16.25 11.81 10.73
C LYS A 622 16.94 13.07 10.26
N THR A 623 17.11 14.00 11.20
CA THR A 623 17.84 15.25 11.02
C THR A 623 18.95 15.37 12.04
N PHE A 624 20.07 15.95 11.64
CA PHE A 624 21.24 16.09 12.51
C PHE A 624 21.85 17.48 12.38
N GLY A 625 22.38 18.01 13.48
CA GLY A 625 23.08 19.29 13.50
C GLY A 625 22.17 20.52 13.37
N THR A 626 22.69 21.56 12.79
CA THR A 626 22.10 22.91 12.72
C THR A 626 22.28 23.52 11.32
N HIS A 627 21.64 24.67 11.06
CA HIS A 627 21.74 25.33 9.75
C HIS A 627 23.18 25.83 9.46
N THR A 628 23.86 26.41 10.43
CA THR A 628 25.16 27.10 10.23
C THR A 628 26.23 26.73 11.23
N GLY A 629 25.94 25.84 12.20
CA GLY A 629 26.86 25.47 13.27
C GLY A 629 26.36 25.92 14.66
N THR A 630 27.27 26.07 15.59
CA THR A 630 26.97 26.36 17.01
C THR A 630 26.07 27.59 17.18
N GLY A 631 25.00 27.45 17.95
CA GLY A 631 24.08 28.54 18.30
C GLY A 631 23.01 28.87 17.24
N SER A 632 22.99 28.16 16.11
CA SER A 632 21.96 28.34 15.08
C SER A 632 20.79 27.38 15.24
N ALA A 633 19.73 27.58 14.44
CA ALA A 633 18.55 26.72 14.40
C ALA A 633 18.91 25.26 14.11
N ARG A 634 18.28 24.31 14.80
CA ARG A 634 18.41 22.88 14.51
C ARG A 634 17.76 22.55 13.19
N VAL A 635 18.33 21.63 12.44
CA VAL A 635 17.75 21.13 11.20
C VAL A 635 16.41 20.45 11.49
N GLN A 636 15.38 20.86 10.74
CA GLN A 636 14.05 20.26 10.79
C GLN A 636 13.80 19.38 9.54
N PRO A 637 12.92 18.37 9.60
CA PRO A 637 12.58 17.56 8.42
C PRO A 637 11.96 18.35 7.27
N THR A 638 11.40 19.51 7.56
CA THR A 638 10.77 20.43 6.59
C THR A 638 11.72 21.48 6.01
N ASP A 639 12.95 21.57 6.51
CA ASP A 639 13.93 22.55 6.03
C ASP A 639 14.32 22.26 4.58
N ILE A 640 14.52 23.35 3.83
CA ILE A 640 14.71 23.31 2.39
C ILE A 640 16.21 23.48 2.06
N TYR A 641 16.76 22.54 1.30
CA TYR A 641 18.16 22.53 0.86
C TYR A 641 18.30 22.85 -0.62
N ASP A 642 19.39 23.51 -0.99
CA ASP A 642 19.85 23.61 -2.39
C ASP A 642 20.33 22.21 -2.85
N LEU A 643 19.61 21.62 -3.79
CA LEU A 643 19.87 20.27 -4.27
C LEU A 643 21.10 20.16 -5.17
N ALA A 644 21.64 21.27 -5.67
CA ALA A 644 22.70 21.31 -6.65
C ALA A 644 22.42 20.37 -7.83
N SER A 645 23.34 19.46 -8.18
CA SER A 645 23.17 18.57 -9.33
C SER A 645 22.07 17.51 -9.19
N LEU A 646 21.46 17.31 -8.02
CA LEU A 646 20.21 16.53 -7.95
C LEU A 646 19.07 17.19 -8.74
N SER A 647 19.15 18.50 -9.01
CA SER A 647 18.23 19.21 -9.92
C SER A 647 18.17 18.58 -11.30
N LYS A 648 19.26 17.91 -11.75
CA LYS A 648 19.28 17.21 -13.04
C LYS A 648 18.27 16.08 -13.08
N THR A 649 18.25 15.24 -12.07
CA THR A 649 17.42 14.02 -12.01
C THR A 649 16.05 14.27 -11.40
N THR A 650 15.95 15.16 -10.41
CA THR A 650 14.68 15.51 -9.74
C THR A 650 13.88 16.56 -10.52
N GLY A 651 14.53 17.23 -11.50
CA GLY A 651 13.93 18.27 -12.35
C GLY A 651 14.05 17.94 -13.84
N THR A 652 15.19 18.28 -14.45
CA THR A 652 15.34 18.27 -15.92
C THR A 652 15.08 16.92 -16.56
N VAL A 653 15.65 15.84 -16.03
CA VAL A 653 15.41 14.47 -16.55
C VAL A 653 13.94 14.09 -16.36
N LEU A 654 13.35 14.42 -15.23
CA LEU A 654 11.94 14.15 -14.96
C LEU A 654 11.02 14.83 -15.98
N ALA A 655 11.29 16.11 -16.31
CA ALA A 655 10.57 16.84 -17.36
C ALA A 655 10.77 16.21 -18.75
N LEU A 656 12.00 15.79 -19.07
CA LEU A 656 12.30 15.11 -20.33
C LEU A 656 11.62 13.75 -20.42
N MET A 657 11.59 12.95 -19.35
CA MET A 657 10.87 11.68 -19.30
C MET A 657 9.38 11.89 -19.64
N LYS A 658 8.76 12.92 -19.08
CA LYS A 658 7.35 13.25 -19.39
C LYS A 658 7.13 13.67 -20.84
N LEU A 659 8.03 14.45 -21.40
CA LEU A 659 7.96 14.86 -22.80
C LEU A 659 8.24 13.70 -23.75
N TYR A 660 9.15 12.80 -23.41
CA TYR A 660 9.43 11.56 -24.12
C TYR A 660 8.22 10.64 -24.12
N ASP A 661 7.62 10.46 -22.96
CA ASP A 661 6.39 9.67 -22.74
C ASP A 661 5.21 10.20 -23.60
N LYS A 662 5.17 11.52 -23.82
CA LYS A 662 4.22 12.18 -24.72
C LYS A 662 4.64 12.15 -26.20
N GLY A 663 5.73 11.46 -26.56
CA GLY A 663 6.24 11.35 -27.93
C GLY A 663 6.70 12.69 -28.55
N ARG A 664 7.19 13.64 -27.73
CA ARG A 664 7.55 14.99 -28.18
C ARG A 664 8.97 15.06 -28.76
N PHE A 665 9.82 14.07 -28.57
CA PHE A 665 11.17 13.95 -29.13
C PHE A 665 11.64 12.49 -29.06
N ASN A 666 12.72 12.16 -29.80
CA ASN A 666 13.45 10.90 -29.71
C ASN A 666 14.85 11.13 -29.13
N LEU A 667 15.41 10.14 -28.44
CA LEU A 667 16.77 10.23 -27.85
C LEU A 667 17.87 10.46 -28.90
N THR A 668 17.65 10.04 -30.15
CA THR A 668 18.55 10.20 -31.28
C THR A 668 18.42 11.53 -32.00
N ASP A 669 17.42 12.35 -31.66
CA ASP A 669 17.23 13.67 -32.28
C ASP A 669 18.38 14.58 -31.93
N ARG A 670 18.75 15.47 -32.86
CA ARG A 670 19.81 16.47 -32.66
C ARG A 670 19.22 17.64 -31.88
N ILE A 671 19.96 18.08 -30.86
CA ILE A 671 19.54 19.24 -30.06
C ILE A 671 19.38 20.51 -30.89
N ALA A 672 20.17 20.66 -31.97
CA ALA A 672 20.13 21.78 -32.89
C ALA A 672 18.82 21.84 -33.69
N ASP A 673 18.09 20.77 -33.87
CA ASP A 673 16.78 20.74 -34.55
C ASP A 673 15.73 21.51 -33.73
N TYR A 674 15.91 21.61 -32.43
CA TYR A 674 15.05 22.34 -31.49
C TYR A 674 15.59 23.71 -31.07
N LEU A 675 16.92 23.87 -31.06
CA LEU A 675 17.62 25.09 -30.64
C LEU A 675 18.39 25.70 -31.82
N PRO A 676 17.76 26.62 -32.63
CA PRO A 676 18.29 27.11 -33.88
C PRO A 676 19.68 27.78 -33.77
N PHE A 677 20.05 28.39 -32.62
CA PHE A 677 21.33 29.02 -32.42
C PHE A 677 22.54 28.06 -32.50
N LEU A 678 22.27 26.71 -32.47
CA LEU A 678 23.31 25.68 -32.63
C LEU A 678 23.44 25.14 -34.05
N GLN A 679 22.51 25.43 -34.98
CA GLN A 679 22.48 24.84 -36.34
C GLN A 679 23.71 25.07 -37.17
N HIS A 680 24.33 26.24 -37.03
CA HIS A 680 25.53 26.66 -37.82
C HIS A 680 26.83 26.58 -37.00
N THR A 681 26.83 25.80 -35.94
CA THR A 681 27.97 25.60 -35.06
C THR A 681 28.53 24.16 -35.14
N ASN A 682 29.70 23.93 -34.53
CA ASN A 682 30.25 22.58 -34.36
C ASN A 682 29.45 21.67 -33.39
N LYS A 683 28.29 22.14 -32.91
CA LYS A 683 27.39 21.43 -31.99
C LYS A 683 26.13 20.89 -32.67
N LYS A 684 25.97 21.14 -34.00
CA LYS A 684 24.80 20.76 -34.79
C LYS A 684 24.43 19.26 -34.73
N ASP A 685 25.44 18.40 -34.54
CA ASP A 685 25.29 16.95 -34.57
C ASP A 685 25.29 16.33 -33.16
N ILE A 686 25.06 17.10 -32.11
CA ILE A 686 24.91 16.58 -30.75
C ILE A 686 23.50 16.01 -30.56
N THR A 687 23.40 14.74 -30.17
CA THR A 687 22.12 14.14 -29.89
C THR A 687 21.68 14.38 -28.44
N ILE A 688 20.37 14.29 -28.17
CA ILE A 688 19.80 14.40 -26.83
C ILE A 688 20.36 13.29 -25.92
N GLN A 689 20.53 12.06 -26.45
CA GLN A 689 21.13 10.94 -25.72
C GLN A 689 22.58 11.25 -25.29
N GLU A 690 23.39 11.85 -26.16
CA GLU A 690 24.78 12.24 -25.84
C GLU A 690 24.84 13.25 -24.71
N LEU A 691 23.90 14.20 -24.65
CA LEU A 691 23.77 15.16 -23.55
C LEU A 691 23.47 14.45 -22.24
N LEU A 692 22.47 13.54 -22.24
CA LEU A 692 22.07 12.76 -21.07
C LEU A 692 23.19 11.83 -20.55
N TYR A 693 24.02 11.28 -21.43
CA TYR A 693 25.19 10.46 -21.05
C TYR A 693 26.43 11.26 -20.66
N HIS A 694 26.40 12.60 -20.78
CA HIS A 694 27.60 13.47 -20.66
C HIS A 694 28.70 13.07 -21.64
N GLN A 695 28.37 12.79 -22.90
CA GLN A 695 29.26 12.36 -23.97
C GLN A 695 29.22 13.26 -25.20
N SER A 696 28.69 14.44 -25.04
CA SER A 696 28.48 15.37 -26.13
C SER A 696 29.77 16.11 -26.59
N GLY A 697 30.87 16.03 -25.83
CA GLY A 697 32.08 16.78 -26.08
C GLY A 697 32.05 18.26 -25.62
N LEU A 698 30.96 18.70 -25.01
CA LEU A 698 30.84 20.03 -24.42
C LEU A 698 31.76 20.21 -23.21
N PRO A 699 32.19 21.46 -22.90
CA PRO A 699 32.98 21.74 -21.70
C PRO A 699 32.18 21.42 -20.43
N PRO A 700 32.85 21.11 -19.31
CA PRO A 700 32.20 20.85 -18.02
C PRO A 700 31.27 21.98 -17.55
N GLY A 701 31.70 23.23 -17.74
CA GLY A 701 30.97 24.45 -17.39
C GLY A 701 31.48 25.64 -18.18
N ILE A 702 30.71 26.71 -18.23
CA ILE A 702 31.05 28.01 -18.78
C ILE A 702 30.80 29.05 -17.70
N ALA A 703 31.81 29.85 -17.37
CA ALA A 703 31.72 30.92 -16.39
C ALA A 703 31.02 32.15 -16.99
N PHE A 704 29.72 32.06 -17.26
CA PHE A 704 28.93 33.10 -17.91
C PHE A 704 29.03 34.46 -17.21
N TYR A 705 29.11 34.46 -15.88
CA TYR A 705 29.22 35.67 -15.06
C TYR A 705 30.39 36.60 -15.48
N ARG A 706 31.44 36.07 -16.15
CA ARG A 706 32.54 36.86 -16.63
C ARG A 706 32.12 37.90 -17.66
N GLU A 707 31.12 37.55 -18.49
CA GLU A 707 30.59 38.47 -19.50
C GLU A 707 29.83 39.64 -18.88
N ALA A 708 29.32 39.42 -17.65
CA ALA A 708 28.63 40.47 -16.89
C ALA A 708 29.57 41.31 -16.04
N ILE A 709 30.86 40.93 -15.90
CA ILE A 709 31.89 41.75 -15.19
C ILE A 709 32.44 42.80 -16.14
N ASP A 710 32.55 44.02 -15.67
CA ASP A 710 33.18 45.13 -16.40
C ASP A 710 34.71 45.01 -16.28
N GLU A 711 35.37 44.71 -17.38
CA GLU A 711 36.82 44.49 -17.41
C GLU A 711 37.61 45.77 -17.11
N ASP A 712 37.04 46.95 -17.36
CA ASP A 712 37.63 48.25 -17.05
C ASP A 712 37.51 48.62 -15.55
N SER A 713 36.72 47.85 -14.80
CA SER A 713 36.46 48.09 -13.35
C SER A 713 37.54 47.58 -12.42
N TYR A 714 38.53 46.82 -12.92
CA TYR A 714 39.63 46.28 -12.13
C TYR A 714 40.96 46.25 -12.88
N GLU A 715 42.06 46.39 -12.18
CA GLU A 715 43.38 46.32 -12.79
C GLU A 715 43.95 44.91 -12.88
N GLY A 716 44.54 44.57 -14.01
CA GLY A 716 45.24 43.31 -14.25
C GLY A 716 44.32 42.14 -14.56
N ARG A 717 44.60 40.99 -13.95
CA ARG A 717 43.82 39.77 -14.17
C ARG A 717 42.77 39.56 -13.07
N LEU A 718 41.59 39.03 -13.41
CA LEU A 718 40.59 38.69 -12.44
C LEU A 718 40.99 37.45 -11.58
N PHE A 719 41.77 36.55 -12.17
CA PHE A 719 42.23 35.31 -11.49
C PHE A 719 43.74 35.10 -11.66
N MET A 720 44.36 34.60 -10.58
CA MET A 720 45.74 34.18 -10.53
C MET A 720 45.90 32.77 -9.95
N SER A 721 47.04 32.10 -10.31
CA SER A 721 47.38 30.80 -9.78
C SER A 721 47.98 30.82 -8.36
N ARG A 722 48.32 31.99 -7.87
CA ARG A 722 48.95 32.23 -6.55
C ARG A 722 48.28 33.43 -5.88
N LYS A 723 48.30 33.44 -4.54
CA LYS A 723 47.85 34.58 -3.74
C LYS A 723 48.81 35.78 -3.92
N ASP A 724 48.23 36.93 -4.08
CA ASP A 724 48.92 38.23 -4.00
C ASP A 724 48.03 39.29 -3.36
N ALA A 725 48.51 40.57 -3.27
CA ALA A 725 47.77 41.65 -2.63
C ALA A 725 46.42 41.95 -3.33
N ARG A 726 46.30 41.75 -4.63
CA ARG A 726 45.07 42.00 -5.41
C ARG A 726 44.16 40.76 -5.49
N HIS A 727 44.73 39.56 -5.27
CA HIS A 727 43.99 38.27 -5.34
C HIS A 727 44.01 37.57 -3.97
N PRO A 728 43.35 38.13 -2.95
CA PRO A 728 43.35 37.56 -1.59
C PRO A 728 42.43 36.37 -1.42
N LEU A 729 41.41 36.18 -2.29
CA LEU A 729 40.36 35.18 -2.18
C LEU A 729 40.74 33.89 -2.90
N GLN A 730 40.81 32.78 -2.16
CA GLN A 730 40.97 31.45 -2.71
C GLN A 730 39.62 30.88 -3.15
N LEU A 731 39.46 30.57 -4.41
CA LEU A 731 38.26 29.93 -4.98
C LEU A 731 38.49 28.47 -5.34
N GLY A 732 39.70 28.02 -5.43
CA GLY A 732 40.10 26.66 -5.74
C GLY A 732 41.54 26.37 -5.37
N THR A 733 42.06 25.15 -5.55
CA THR A 733 43.40 24.73 -5.15
C THR A 733 44.50 25.63 -5.74
N PHE A 734 44.29 26.07 -6.99
CA PHE A 734 45.23 26.92 -7.72
C PHE A 734 44.54 28.17 -8.36
N THR A 735 43.49 28.69 -7.70
CA THR A 735 42.72 29.81 -8.22
C THR A 735 42.47 30.82 -7.10
N TRP A 736 43.07 32.00 -7.28
CA TRP A 736 42.93 33.14 -6.41
C TRP A 736 42.29 34.30 -7.20
N ALA A 737 41.34 34.98 -6.60
CA ALA A 737 40.50 35.97 -7.29
C ALA A 737 40.69 37.38 -6.73
N ASN A 738 40.57 38.36 -7.64
CA ASN A 738 40.38 39.74 -7.28
C ASN A 738 38.89 40.04 -7.05
N PRO A 739 38.47 40.37 -5.82
CA PRO A 739 37.07 40.65 -5.52
C PRO A 739 36.65 42.08 -5.89
N ASN A 740 37.57 42.94 -6.26
CA ASN A 740 37.34 44.36 -6.52
C ASN A 740 37.02 44.58 -8.00
N PHE A 741 35.81 44.26 -8.39
CA PHE A 741 35.26 44.51 -9.73
C PHE A 741 33.84 45.07 -9.62
N ALA A 742 33.35 45.70 -10.70
CA ALA A 742 31.94 46.04 -10.89
C ALA A 742 31.31 45.20 -11.99
N PHE A 743 30.01 45.09 -11.97
CA PHE A 743 29.23 44.48 -13.07
C PHE A 743 28.91 45.53 -14.13
N LYS A 744 28.81 45.11 -15.37
CA LYS A 744 28.31 45.94 -16.48
C LYS A 744 26.86 46.34 -16.19
N LYS A 745 26.60 47.63 -16.21
CA LYS A 745 25.26 48.17 -15.89
C LYS A 745 24.17 47.70 -16.84
N GLU A 746 24.49 47.28 -18.05
CA GLU A 746 23.54 46.73 -19.02
C GLU A 746 23.00 45.36 -18.62
N TYR A 747 23.72 44.58 -17.78
CA TYR A 747 23.34 43.24 -17.39
C TYR A 747 22.92 43.11 -15.93
N VAL A 748 23.58 43.81 -15.00
CA VAL A 748 23.34 43.64 -13.55
C VAL A 748 23.06 45.00 -12.89
N SER A 749 22.04 45.02 -12.06
CA SER A 749 21.63 46.15 -11.22
C SER A 749 21.53 45.76 -9.76
N THR A 750 21.74 46.72 -8.85
CA THR A 750 21.48 46.59 -7.42
C THR A 750 20.04 46.87 -7.05
N VAL A 751 19.25 47.35 -7.99
CA VAL A 751 17.86 47.73 -7.81
C VAL A 751 16.99 46.97 -8.84
N LYS A 752 15.86 46.40 -8.37
CA LYS A 752 14.86 45.84 -9.26
C LYS A 752 14.16 46.93 -10.07
N THR A 753 14.17 46.81 -11.39
CA THR A 753 13.44 47.70 -12.32
C THR A 753 12.69 46.86 -13.36
N GLY A 754 11.99 47.50 -14.30
CA GLY A 754 11.31 46.80 -15.39
C GLY A 754 12.23 45.94 -16.27
N ASP A 755 13.50 46.36 -16.44
CA ASP A 755 14.48 45.63 -17.26
C ASP A 755 15.27 44.57 -16.45
N TYR A 756 15.42 44.73 -15.15
CA TYR A 756 16.19 43.87 -14.29
C TYR A 756 15.22 43.06 -13.40
N THR A 757 14.71 41.99 -13.96
CA THR A 757 13.62 41.22 -13.37
C THR A 757 14.06 39.92 -12.68
N LEU A 758 15.25 39.38 -12.98
CA LEU A 758 15.75 38.13 -12.49
C LEU A 758 16.67 38.35 -11.28
N GLN A 759 16.26 37.87 -10.12
CA GLN A 759 17.03 38.02 -8.88
C GLN A 759 18.10 36.93 -8.76
N ILE A 760 19.39 37.32 -8.59
CA ILE A 760 20.54 36.42 -8.45
C ILE A 760 21.06 36.30 -7.01
N CYS A 761 20.78 37.29 -6.18
CA CYS A 761 20.89 37.25 -4.70
C CYS A 761 20.08 38.41 -4.10
N ASP A 762 20.19 38.65 -2.80
CA ASP A 762 19.41 39.68 -2.10
C ASP A 762 19.52 41.10 -2.71
N SER A 763 20.71 41.42 -3.21
CA SER A 763 21.04 42.77 -3.65
C SER A 763 21.38 42.89 -5.12
N LEU A 764 21.22 41.82 -5.93
CA LEU A 764 21.61 41.82 -7.33
C LEU A 764 20.49 41.29 -8.22
N TRP A 765 20.24 42.00 -9.33
CA TRP A 765 19.21 41.69 -10.31
C TRP A 765 19.82 41.65 -11.70
N LEU A 766 19.42 40.68 -12.52
CA LEU A 766 19.92 40.47 -13.88
C LEU A 766 18.86 40.90 -14.91
N ASN A 767 19.35 41.51 -15.98
CA ASN A 767 18.56 41.78 -17.17
C ASN A 767 18.43 40.49 -18.01
N PRO A 768 17.22 40.05 -18.42
CA PRO A 768 17.04 38.84 -19.24
C PRO A 768 17.74 38.89 -20.60
N SER A 769 18.14 40.10 -21.11
CA SER A 769 18.94 40.22 -22.33
C SER A 769 20.27 39.46 -22.26
N PHE A 770 20.79 39.21 -21.06
CA PHE A 770 22.02 38.45 -20.83
C PHE A 770 21.94 37.02 -21.38
N PHE A 771 20.75 36.44 -21.54
CA PHE A 771 20.60 35.10 -22.09
C PHE A 771 21.14 34.99 -23.53
N LYS A 772 21.10 36.06 -24.32
CA LYS A 772 21.73 36.10 -25.65
C LYS A 772 23.24 35.91 -25.58
N GLU A 773 23.91 36.55 -24.60
CA GLU A 773 25.35 36.33 -24.37
C GLU A 773 25.66 34.90 -23.95
N MET A 774 24.80 34.30 -23.14
CA MET A 774 24.94 32.89 -22.75
C MET A 774 24.80 31.96 -23.97
N GLU A 775 23.80 32.15 -24.83
CA GLU A 775 23.61 31.37 -26.06
C GLU A 775 24.85 31.50 -26.98
N LYS A 776 25.36 32.73 -27.17
CA LYS A 776 26.57 32.98 -27.93
C LYS A 776 27.79 32.26 -27.35
N LYS A 777 28.02 32.34 -26.04
CA LYS A 777 29.12 31.62 -25.37
C LYS A 777 29.00 30.09 -25.48
N ILE A 778 27.79 29.53 -25.45
CA ILE A 778 27.59 28.13 -25.70
C ILE A 778 27.90 27.80 -27.17
N ALA A 779 27.41 28.60 -28.11
CA ALA A 779 27.66 28.42 -29.54
C ALA A 779 29.16 28.46 -29.88
N ASP A 780 29.92 29.36 -29.27
CA ASP A 780 31.36 29.57 -29.50
C ASP A 780 32.26 28.60 -28.70
N ALA A 781 31.71 27.90 -27.68
CA ALA A 781 32.52 27.06 -26.81
C ALA A 781 33.26 25.96 -27.59
N PRO A 782 34.54 25.66 -27.27
CA PRO A 782 35.30 24.62 -27.95
C PRO A 782 34.77 23.24 -27.62
N MET A 783 34.69 22.38 -28.65
CA MET A 783 34.31 20.98 -28.52
C MET A 783 35.54 20.11 -28.27
N LYS A 784 35.38 19.07 -27.48
CA LYS A 784 36.32 17.97 -27.26
C LYS A 784 35.79 16.69 -27.90
N PRO A 785 36.63 15.63 -28.04
CA PRO A 785 36.13 14.32 -28.50
C PRO A 785 34.92 13.86 -27.67
N LYS A 786 33.96 13.17 -28.31
CA LYS A 786 32.76 12.60 -27.69
C LYS A 786 33.09 11.43 -26.78
N THR A 787 33.74 11.70 -25.65
CA THR A 787 34.03 10.75 -24.56
C THR A 787 33.28 11.18 -23.32
N TYR A 788 33.26 10.34 -22.29
CA TYR A 788 32.65 10.74 -21.02
C TYR A 788 33.33 11.97 -20.42
N ARG A 789 32.58 13.03 -20.28
CA ARG A 789 32.94 14.24 -19.57
C ARG A 789 31.72 14.90 -18.96
N TYR A 790 31.64 14.87 -17.66
CA TYR A 790 30.53 15.51 -16.95
C TYR A 790 30.43 16.99 -17.38
N SER A 791 29.26 17.39 -17.87
CA SER A 791 29.00 18.72 -18.40
C SER A 791 27.67 19.28 -17.89
N ASP A 792 27.73 20.40 -17.19
CA ASP A 792 26.60 21.22 -16.80
C ASP A 792 25.99 21.94 -18.00
N VAL A 793 26.82 22.33 -18.98
CA VAL A 793 26.37 22.98 -20.22
C VAL A 793 25.36 22.13 -20.98
N GLY A 794 25.57 20.82 -21.03
CA GLY A 794 24.59 19.86 -21.62
C GLY A 794 23.21 19.95 -20.99
N PHE A 795 23.16 20.08 -19.68
CA PHE A 795 21.89 20.19 -18.95
C PHE A 795 21.24 21.57 -19.05
N ILE A 796 22.03 22.62 -19.27
CA ILE A 796 21.50 23.94 -19.65
C ILE A 796 20.78 23.86 -21.01
N LEU A 797 21.36 23.16 -22.00
CA LEU A 797 20.72 22.94 -23.30
C LEU A 797 19.45 22.07 -23.16
N LEU A 798 19.46 21.04 -22.30
CA LEU A 798 18.30 20.19 -22.02
C LEU A 798 17.16 20.98 -21.38
N ARG A 799 17.44 21.95 -20.49
CA ARG A 799 16.41 22.87 -19.99
C ARG A 799 15.77 23.65 -21.12
N LEU A 800 16.56 24.26 -22.02
CA LEU A 800 16.03 25.00 -23.17
C LEU A 800 15.18 24.10 -24.07
N LEU A 801 15.56 22.84 -24.25
CA LEU A 801 14.76 21.84 -24.95
C LEU A 801 13.42 21.61 -24.26
N VAL A 802 13.42 21.42 -22.94
CA VAL A 802 12.17 21.24 -22.15
C VAL A 802 11.23 22.41 -22.38
N GLU A 803 11.73 23.66 -22.26
CA GLU A 803 10.92 24.88 -22.43
C GLU A 803 10.38 25.02 -23.86
N LYS A 804 11.20 24.68 -24.85
CA LYS A 804 10.80 24.68 -26.28
C LYS A 804 9.66 23.68 -26.54
N LEU A 805 9.77 22.46 -26.01
CA LEU A 805 8.79 21.38 -26.24
C LEU A 805 7.53 21.55 -25.39
N ALA A 806 7.67 22.05 -24.17
CA ALA A 806 6.55 22.29 -23.25
C ALA A 806 5.77 23.57 -23.57
N GLY A 807 6.39 24.56 -24.26
CA GLY A 807 5.80 25.85 -24.54
C GLY A 807 5.65 26.75 -23.31
N MET A 808 6.38 26.45 -22.22
CA MET A 808 6.36 27.18 -20.95
C MET A 808 7.68 27.01 -20.18
N PRO A 809 7.97 27.88 -19.18
CA PRO A 809 9.15 27.72 -18.33
C PRO A 809 9.20 26.34 -17.64
N MET A 810 10.41 25.78 -17.50
CA MET A 810 10.61 24.42 -16.97
C MET A 810 10.12 24.28 -15.51
N ASP A 811 10.30 25.30 -14.69
CA ASP A 811 9.81 25.30 -13.30
C ASP A 811 8.28 25.20 -13.24
N ALA A 812 7.56 25.94 -14.08
CA ALA A 812 6.10 25.87 -14.20
C ALA A 812 5.65 24.50 -14.74
N TYR A 813 6.37 23.94 -15.73
CA TYR A 813 6.06 22.62 -16.29
C TYR A 813 6.19 21.53 -15.23
N LEU A 814 7.30 21.54 -14.47
CA LEU A 814 7.52 20.57 -13.38
C LEU A 814 6.51 20.71 -12.25
N GLN A 815 6.15 21.95 -11.89
CA GLN A 815 5.13 22.21 -10.88
C GLN A 815 3.79 21.57 -11.28
N ARG A 816 3.34 21.79 -12.53
CA ARG A 816 2.07 21.29 -13.05
C ARG A 816 2.04 19.78 -13.23
N GLU A 817 3.09 19.20 -13.81
CA GLU A 817 3.08 17.78 -14.21
C GLU A 817 3.46 16.83 -13.06
N PHE A 818 4.20 17.32 -12.04
CA PHE A 818 4.74 16.49 -10.97
C PHE A 818 4.53 17.05 -9.57
N TYR A 819 5.10 18.22 -9.25
CA TYR A 819 5.25 18.62 -7.85
C TYR A 819 3.91 18.90 -7.17
N GLU A 820 3.01 19.61 -7.82
CA GLU A 820 1.69 19.90 -7.30
C GLU A 820 0.81 18.64 -7.23
N PRO A 821 0.68 17.80 -8.31
CA PRO A 821 -0.10 16.56 -8.24
C PRO A 821 0.46 15.54 -7.24
N MET A 822 1.78 15.51 -7.01
CA MET A 822 2.41 14.65 -6.01
C MET A 822 2.30 15.20 -4.58
N GLY A 823 1.79 16.43 -4.39
CA GLY A 823 1.73 17.09 -3.10
C GLY A 823 3.09 17.54 -2.55
N LEU A 824 4.07 17.81 -3.42
CA LEU A 824 5.40 18.28 -3.03
C LEU A 824 5.38 19.78 -2.78
N GLU A 825 5.06 20.17 -1.55
CA GLU A 825 4.85 21.58 -1.20
C GLU A 825 6.16 22.37 -1.14
N ARG A 826 7.26 21.71 -0.80
CA ARG A 826 8.58 22.34 -0.54
C ARG A 826 9.58 22.16 -1.66
N THR A 827 9.23 21.39 -2.70
CA THR A 827 10.03 21.18 -3.89
C THR A 827 9.77 22.28 -4.92
N GLY A 828 10.80 22.83 -5.48
CA GLY A 828 10.67 23.81 -6.57
C GLY A 828 11.87 24.75 -6.67
N TYR A 829 11.86 25.55 -7.72
CA TYR A 829 12.81 26.63 -7.94
C TYR A 829 12.40 27.88 -7.15
N LEU A 830 13.38 28.76 -6.90
CA LEU A 830 13.16 30.07 -6.30
C LEU A 830 12.35 30.01 -4.97
N PRO A 831 12.81 29.28 -3.96
CA PRO A 831 12.04 28.98 -2.75
C PRO A 831 11.57 30.21 -1.98
N LEU A 832 12.31 31.34 -2.03
CA LEU A 832 11.96 32.58 -1.33
C LEU A 832 10.69 33.26 -1.87
N ARG A 833 10.15 32.81 -3.01
CA ARG A 833 8.82 33.22 -3.49
C ARG A 833 7.67 32.63 -2.68
N ARG A 834 7.94 31.54 -1.96
CA ARG A 834 6.93 30.76 -1.24
C ARG A 834 7.22 30.62 0.26
N PHE A 835 8.50 30.67 0.65
CA PHE A 835 8.94 30.35 2.01
C PHE A 835 9.80 31.46 2.59
N PRO A 836 9.75 31.70 3.93
CA PRO A 836 10.68 32.62 4.59
C PRO A 836 12.11 32.02 4.60
N LYS A 837 13.12 32.90 4.64
CA LYS A 837 14.52 32.47 4.70
C LYS A 837 14.82 31.49 5.85
N SER A 838 14.15 31.65 6.98
CA SER A 838 14.34 30.80 8.17
C SER A 838 14.08 29.31 7.91
N GLU A 839 13.31 28.97 6.88
CA GLU A 839 12.99 27.59 6.49
C GLU A 839 13.93 27.03 5.40
N VAL A 840 14.84 27.87 4.89
CA VAL A 840 15.81 27.47 3.88
C VAL A 840 17.20 27.43 4.50
N VAL A 841 17.88 26.31 4.35
CA VAL A 841 19.24 26.15 4.89
C VAL A 841 20.25 26.92 4.02
N PRO A 842 21.12 27.77 4.59
CA PRO A 842 22.13 28.47 3.80
C PRO A 842 23.13 27.48 3.18
N SER A 843 23.40 27.65 1.88
CA SER A 843 24.25 26.74 1.12
C SER A 843 25.74 27.08 1.27
N SER A 844 26.10 28.38 1.15
CA SER A 844 27.49 28.85 1.20
C SER A 844 27.59 30.35 1.50
N VAL A 845 28.81 30.84 1.76
CA VAL A 845 29.15 32.26 1.79
C VAL A 845 29.90 32.58 0.50
N ASP A 846 29.26 33.27 -0.44
CA ASP A 846 29.89 33.73 -1.66
C ASP A 846 30.66 35.05 -1.41
N ARG A 847 31.95 34.93 -1.27
CA ARG A 847 32.85 36.07 -0.97
C ARG A 847 33.34 36.76 -2.23
N PHE A 848 33.14 36.20 -3.41
CA PHE A 848 33.67 36.70 -4.67
C PHE A 848 32.60 37.40 -5.50
N LEU A 849 31.61 36.66 -6.01
CA LEU A 849 30.70 37.11 -7.05
C LEU A 849 29.53 37.92 -6.48
N ARG A 850 28.79 37.33 -5.50
CA ARG A 850 27.56 37.91 -4.93
C ARG A 850 27.78 38.59 -3.56
N LYS A 851 28.92 38.35 -2.95
CA LYS A 851 29.41 38.96 -1.67
C LYS A 851 28.40 38.87 -0.54
N THR A 852 27.66 37.74 -0.43
CA THR A 852 26.65 37.51 0.55
C THR A 852 26.57 36.04 0.94
N THR A 853 25.85 35.73 2.04
CA THR A 853 25.43 34.37 2.37
C THR A 853 24.29 33.95 1.43
N LEU A 854 24.48 32.85 0.73
CA LEU A 854 23.46 32.29 -0.16
C LEU A 854 22.48 31.45 0.61
N GLN A 855 21.28 31.99 0.84
CA GLN A 855 20.18 31.35 1.53
C GLN A 855 18.89 31.56 0.72
N GLY A 856 18.41 30.47 0.08
CA GLY A 856 17.29 30.51 -0.85
C GLY A 856 17.66 30.99 -2.27
N PHE A 857 18.95 31.24 -2.51
CA PHE A 857 19.53 31.48 -3.84
C PHE A 857 20.45 30.33 -4.21
N VAL A 858 20.36 29.86 -5.45
CA VAL A 858 21.18 28.76 -5.95
C VAL A 858 22.67 29.03 -5.82
N HIS A 859 23.44 28.07 -5.32
CA HIS A 859 24.88 28.19 -5.19
C HIS A 859 25.59 28.32 -6.56
N ASP A 860 25.16 27.48 -7.53
CA ASP A 860 25.76 27.43 -8.87
C ASP A 860 25.66 28.79 -9.59
N GLU A 861 26.81 29.32 -10.01
CA GLU A 861 26.87 30.64 -10.63
C GLU A 861 26.21 30.68 -12.01
N ALA A 862 26.34 29.57 -12.78
CA ALA A 862 25.71 29.49 -14.11
C ALA A 862 24.18 29.44 -13.98
N ALA A 863 23.65 28.75 -12.98
CA ALA A 863 22.22 28.71 -12.69
C ALA A 863 21.72 30.05 -12.14
N ALA A 864 22.51 30.76 -11.30
CA ALA A 864 22.18 32.10 -10.80
C ALA A 864 22.02 33.11 -11.94
N PHE A 865 22.92 33.07 -12.91
CA PHE A 865 22.87 33.93 -14.11
C PHE A 865 21.84 33.48 -15.16
N GLN A 866 21.06 32.43 -14.85
CA GLN A 866 19.83 32.05 -15.53
C GLN A 866 18.57 32.42 -14.72
N GLY A 867 18.71 33.31 -13.71
CA GLY A 867 17.60 33.71 -12.84
C GLY A 867 17.21 32.65 -11.82
N GLY A 868 18.09 31.69 -11.53
CA GLY A 868 17.87 30.63 -10.53
C GLY A 868 17.12 29.41 -11.04
N VAL A 869 16.61 29.39 -12.28
CA VAL A 869 15.97 28.24 -12.92
C VAL A 869 16.89 27.71 -14.01
N SER A 870 17.54 26.59 -13.74
CA SER A 870 18.48 25.98 -14.69
C SER A 870 18.35 24.45 -14.72
N GLY A 871 18.83 23.84 -15.82
CA GLY A 871 18.78 22.40 -15.99
C GLY A 871 19.84 21.64 -15.17
N ASN A 872 20.94 22.28 -14.81
CA ASN A 872 22.05 21.68 -14.09
C ASN A 872 21.92 21.81 -12.56
N ALA A 873 21.22 22.85 -12.07
CA ALA A 873 21.08 23.20 -10.67
C ALA A 873 19.90 24.17 -10.46
N GLY A 874 19.60 24.56 -9.21
CA GLY A 874 18.61 25.59 -8.87
C GLY A 874 17.33 25.03 -8.26
N LEU A 875 17.14 23.72 -8.23
CA LEU A 875 16.03 23.09 -7.51
C LEU A 875 16.34 23.03 -6.02
N PHE A 876 15.33 23.34 -5.22
CA PHE A 876 15.36 23.26 -3.76
C PHE A 876 14.30 22.28 -3.28
N SER A 877 14.58 21.53 -2.20
CA SER A 877 13.66 20.56 -1.59
C SER A 877 14.12 20.11 -0.20
N ASN A 878 13.33 19.27 0.44
CA ASN A 878 13.72 18.47 1.61
C ASN A 878 13.91 17.00 1.25
N ALA A 879 14.50 16.21 2.16
CA ALA A 879 14.78 14.80 1.89
C ALA A 879 13.52 13.96 1.69
N ARG A 880 12.42 14.28 2.40
CA ARG A 880 11.15 13.58 2.29
C ARG A 880 10.55 13.67 0.89
N GLU A 881 10.53 14.88 0.33
CA GLU A 881 9.93 15.11 -0.99
C GLU A 881 10.83 14.62 -2.13
N VAL A 882 12.14 14.72 -1.99
CA VAL A 882 13.08 14.07 -2.93
C VAL A 882 12.85 12.56 -2.93
N ALA A 883 12.70 11.93 -1.76
CA ALA A 883 12.46 10.49 -1.65
C ALA A 883 11.15 10.07 -2.34
N GLN A 884 10.09 10.89 -2.31
CA GLN A 884 8.84 10.61 -3.04
C GLN A 884 9.04 10.58 -4.55
N VAL A 885 9.83 11.52 -5.12
CA VAL A 885 10.14 11.51 -6.56
C VAL A 885 10.88 10.22 -6.93
N TYR A 886 11.86 9.81 -6.13
CA TYR A 886 12.63 8.60 -6.41
C TYR A 886 11.82 7.31 -6.13
N GLN A 887 10.88 7.33 -5.19
CA GLN A 887 9.93 6.24 -4.99
C GLN A 887 8.96 6.10 -6.17
N MET A 888 8.47 7.21 -6.72
CA MET A 888 7.66 7.20 -7.95
C MET A 888 8.42 6.53 -9.11
N LEU A 889 9.71 6.85 -9.29
CA LEU A 889 10.56 6.22 -10.30
C LEU A 889 10.77 4.72 -10.04
N LEU A 890 10.99 4.33 -8.77
CA LEU A 890 11.13 2.94 -8.35
C LEU A 890 9.86 2.12 -8.66
N ASN A 891 8.70 2.70 -8.46
CA ASN A 891 7.41 2.11 -8.76
C ASN A 891 7.05 2.12 -10.27
N GLY A 892 8.00 2.44 -11.15
CA GLY A 892 7.76 2.50 -12.58
C GLY A 892 6.80 3.60 -13.00
N GLY A 893 6.89 4.77 -12.37
CA GLY A 893 6.15 5.98 -12.74
C GLY A 893 4.85 6.20 -11.97
N GLU A 894 4.63 5.46 -10.88
CA GLU A 894 3.42 5.55 -10.07
C GLU A 894 3.72 5.90 -8.61
N LEU A 895 2.90 6.74 -8.00
CA LEU A 895 2.95 7.06 -6.57
C LEU A 895 1.54 7.23 -6.04
N ASN A 896 1.23 6.58 -4.92
CA ASN A 896 -0.07 6.66 -4.23
C ASN A 896 -1.27 6.38 -5.16
N GLY A 897 -1.13 5.40 -6.07
CA GLY A 897 -2.18 5.02 -7.03
C GLY A 897 -2.33 5.97 -8.23
N GLN A 898 -1.54 7.04 -8.30
CA GLN A 898 -1.55 7.97 -9.44
C GLN A 898 -0.33 7.72 -10.33
N ARG A 899 -0.56 7.60 -11.65
CA ARG A 899 0.49 7.42 -12.65
C ARG A 899 0.95 8.78 -13.20
N TYR A 900 2.24 8.99 -13.14
CA TYR A 900 2.92 10.20 -13.62
C TYR A 900 3.69 9.96 -14.93
N LEU A 901 4.26 8.77 -15.07
CA LEU A 901 5.05 8.33 -16.24
C LEU A 901 4.64 6.91 -16.62
N SER A 902 4.83 6.52 -17.89
CA SER A 902 4.69 5.11 -18.27
C SER A 902 5.80 4.27 -17.65
N LYS A 903 5.52 2.99 -17.45
CA LYS A 903 6.48 2.02 -16.91
C LYS A 903 7.68 1.86 -17.85
N GLU A 904 7.42 1.87 -19.14
CA GLU A 904 8.40 1.74 -20.21
C GLU A 904 9.39 2.91 -20.21
N THR A 905 8.90 4.15 -20.10
CA THR A 905 9.75 5.35 -20.00
C THR A 905 10.60 5.30 -18.72
N CYS A 906 10.02 4.95 -17.58
CA CYS A 906 10.78 4.79 -16.34
C CYS A 906 11.86 3.73 -16.50
N GLN A 907 11.51 2.54 -17.01
CA GLN A 907 12.46 1.47 -17.23
C GLN A 907 13.59 1.91 -18.17
N LEU A 908 13.28 2.53 -19.32
CA LEU A 908 14.28 3.01 -20.27
C LEU A 908 15.29 3.94 -19.59
N PHE A 909 14.81 4.99 -18.93
CA PHE A 909 15.69 6.03 -18.38
C PHE A 909 16.51 5.55 -17.16
N THR A 910 16.01 4.60 -16.38
CA THR A 910 16.68 4.13 -15.17
C THR A 910 17.59 2.91 -15.39
N THR A 911 17.35 2.11 -16.45
CA THR A 911 18.16 0.90 -16.73
C THR A 911 19.19 1.11 -17.81
N GLU A 912 18.92 1.92 -18.84
CA GLU A 912 19.84 2.15 -19.95
C GLU A 912 21.17 2.73 -19.46
N VAL A 913 22.27 2.21 -19.99
CA VAL A 913 23.63 2.59 -19.59
C VAL A 913 24.48 2.88 -20.82
N SER A 914 25.32 3.88 -20.73
CA SER A 914 26.28 4.23 -21.76
C SER A 914 27.26 3.08 -22.03
N LYS A 915 27.63 2.89 -23.30
CA LYS A 915 28.64 1.89 -23.71
C LYS A 915 30.07 2.25 -23.28
N ILE A 916 30.35 3.53 -22.96
CA ILE A 916 31.70 4.04 -22.64
C ILE A 916 31.87 4.54 -21.20
N SER A 917 30.79 4.59 -20.43
CA SER A 917 30.83 5.03 -19.03
C SER A 917 29.75 4.32 -18.20
N ARG A 918 29.78 4.48 -16.87
CA ARG A 918 28.72 3.98 -15.98
C ARG A 918 27.41 4.77 -16.06
N ARG A 919 27.37 5.91 -16.77
CA ARG A 919 26.22 6.83 -16.80
C ARG A 919 25.02 6.21 -17.51
N GLY A 920 23.83 6.38 -16.90
CA GLY A 920 22.55 6.18 -17.55
C GLY A 920 22.03 7.45 -18.21
N LEU A 921 20.78 7.45 -18.66
CA LEU A 921 20.12 8.61 -19.29
C LEU A 921 19.83 9.71 -18.25
N GLY A 922 20.86 10.48 -17.90
CA GLY A 922 20.84 11.52 -16.88
C GLY A 922 21.13 11.02 -15.45
N PHE A 923 21.04 9.73 -15.20
CA PHE A 923 21.35 9.13 -13.89
C PHE A 923 22.82 8.69 -13.79
N ASP A 924 23.37 8.76 -12.57
CA ASP A 924 24.64 8.12 -12.22
C ASP A 924 24.36 6.70 -11.68
N LYS A 925 25.37 5.84 -11.77
CA LYS A 925 25.31 4.45 -11.32
C LYS A 925 26.59 4.07 -10.55
N PRO A 926 26.59 2.99 -9.76
CA PRO A 926 27.79 2.47 -9.12
C PRO A 926 28.90 2.16 -10.11
N ASP A 927 30.13 2.43 -9.74
CA ASP A 927 31.29 2.03 -10.55
C ASP A 927 31.74 0.62 -10.15
N THR A 928 31.16 -0.40 -10.78
CA THR A 928 31.47 -1.80 -10.51
C THR A 928 32.87 -2.23 -10.99
N ARG A 929 33.50 -1.46 -11.90
CA ARG A 929 34.86 -1.73 -12.38
C ARG A 929 35.90 -1.12 -11.45
N ASN A 930 35.57 -0.04 -10.78
CA ASN A 930 36.46 0.63 -9.82
C ASN A 930 35.64 1.09 -8.59
N PRO A 931 35.34 0.17 -7.65
CA PRO A 931 34.50 0.48 -6.48
C PRO A 931 35.04 1.63 -5.61
N GLU A 932 36.35 1.80 -5.56
CA GLU A 932 36.99 2.90 -4.78
C GLU A 932 36.70 4.29 -5.39
N LYS A 933 36.30 4.36 -6.66
CA LYS A 933 35.90 5.59 -7.34
C LYS A 933 34.38 5.70 -7.54
N SER A 934 33.64 4.72 -7.00
CA SER A 934 32.19 4.73 -7.05
C SER A 934 31.61 5.93 -6.26
N PRO A 935 30.55 6.58 -6.76
CA PRO A 935 29.83 7.60 -5.99
C PRO A 935 28.90 6.97 -4.92
N CYS A 936 28.90 5.68 -4.80
CA CYS A 936 28.04 4.86 -3.93
C CYS A 936 28.86 4.04 -2.94
N GLY A 937 28.23 3.53 -1.90
CA GLY A 937 28.84 2.60 -0.94
C GLY A 937 29.35 1.31 -1.60
N LYS A 938 30.31 0.65 -0.95
CA LYS A 938 31.00 -0.55 -1.49
C LYS A 938 30.07 -1.75 -1.67
N HIS A 939 28.97 -1.82 -0.91
CA HIS A 939 27.99 -2.91 -0.98
C HIS A 939 26.85 -2.64 -1.96
N THR A 940 26.93 -1.55 -2.77
CA THR A 940 25.84 -1.11 -3.63
C THR A 940 25.70 -2.00 -4.87
N PRO A 941 24.53 -2.61 -5.15
CA PRO A 941 24.28 -3.40 -6.34
C PRO A 941 24.39 -2.61 -7.64
N ALA A 942 24.75 -3.30 -8.74
CA ALA A 942 25.02 -2.67 -10.05
C ALA A 942 23.80 -1.95 -10.67
N LYS A 943 22.58 -2.38 -10.35
CA LYS A 943 21.34 -1.79 -10.90
C LYS A 943 20.94 -0.48 -10.24
N VAL A 944 21.58 -0.12 -9.13
CA VAL A 944 21.28 1.15 -8.44
C VAL A 944 21.48 2.33 -9.37
N TYR A 945 20.60 3.30 -9.27
CA TYR A 945 20.67 4.57 -10.03
C TYR A 945 20.33 5.76 -9.13
N GLY A 946 20.83 6.91 -9.50
CA GLY A 946 20.62 8.14 -8.73
C GLY A 946 21.53 9.27 -9.14
N HIS A 947 21.85 10.15 -8.24
CA HIS A 947 22.81 11.24 -8.48
C HIS A 947 23.37 11.81 -7.17
N THR A 948 24.49 12.54 -7.27
CA THR A 948 25.06 13.32 -6.17
C THR A 948 25.00 14.81 -6.50
N GLY A 949 25.04 15.67 -5.47
CA GLY A 949 25.05 17.12 -5.61
C GLY A 949 26.26 17.78 -4.95
N PHE A 950 26.72 18.90 -5.50
CA PHE A 950 27.91 19.64 -5.05
C PHE A 950 27.76 20.17 -3.63
N THR A 951 26.56 20.59 -3.23
CA THR A 951 26.23 21.07 -1.89
C THR A 951 26.32 19.97 -0.82
N GLY A 952 26.55 18.72 -1.22
CA GLY A 952 26.67 17.57 -0.32
C GLY A 952 25.45 16.68 -0.26
N THR A 953 24.64 16.70 -1.33
CA THR A 953 23.41 15.94 -1.45
C THR A 953 23.63 14.64 -2.23
N CYS A 954 22.79 13.62 -2.02
CA CYS A 954 22.65 12.46 -2.87
C CYS A 954 21.25 11.85 -2.76
N ALA A 955 20.84 11.16 -3.82
CA ALA A 955 19.67 10.29 -3.82
C ALA A 955 19.95 9.06 -4.67
N TRP A 956 19.62 7.87 -4.14
CA TRP A 956 19.89 6.58 -4.76
C TRP A 956 18.68 5.66 -4.65
N VAL A 957 18.40 4.92 -5.70
CA VAL A 957 17.35 3.90 -5.79
C VAL A 957 17.97 2.55 -6.06
N ASP A 958 17.58 1.55 -5.27
CA ASP A 958 17.91 0.14 -5.49
C ASP A 958 16.65 -0.63 -5.87
N PRO A 959 16.47 -0.96 -7.16
CA PRO A 959 15.29 -1.69 -7.62
C PRO A 959 15.24 -3.16 -7.15
N ASP A 960 16.39 -3.79 -6.90
CA ASP A 960 16.43 -5.18 -6.46
C ASP A 960 16.00 -5.35 -5.00
N ASN A 961 16.29 -4.35 -4.16
CA ASN A 961 15.93 -4.37 -2.74
C ASN A 961 14.73 -3.46 -2.41
N GLY A 962 14.13 -2.78 -3.39
CA GLY A 962 13.03 -1.84 -3.15
C GLY A 962 13.40 -0.65 -2.26
N LEU A 963 14.66 -0.16 -2.34
CA LEU A 963 15.19 0.87 -1.45
C LEU A 963 15.29 2.23 -2.14
N VAL A 964 14.97 3.28 -1.39
CA VAL A 964 15.30 4.67 -1.71
C VAL A 964 16.11 5.25 -0.55
N TYR A 965 17.26 5.83 -0.86
CA TYR A 965 18.13 6.53 0.09
C TYR A 965 18.38 7.96 -0.35
N VAL A 966 18.11 8.94 0.53
CA VAL A 966 18.38 10.36 0.30
C VAL A 966 19.18 10.93 1.47
N PHE A 967 20.21 11.69 1.14
CA PHE A 967 21.00 12.46 2.09
C PHE A 967 21.13 13.90 1.58
N LEU A 968 20.71 14.88 2.38
CA LEU A 968 20.85 16.29 2.07
C LEU A 968 21.71 16.99 3.13
N SER A 969 22.69 17.78 2.71
CA SER A 969 23.51 18.60 3.60
C SER A 969 23.95 19.91 2.92
N ASN A 970 24.48 20.82 3.71
CA ASN A 970 25.09 22.06 3.24
C ASN A 970 26.60 22.07 3.49
N ARG A 971 27.29 21.00 3.02
CA ARG A 971 28.74 20.81 3.27
C ARG A 971 29.63 22.01 2.87
N ILE A 972 29.19 22.80 1.90
CA ILE A 972 29.95 23.96 1.40
C ILE A 972 29.72 25.23 2.23
N TYR A 973 28.96 25.14 3.32
CA TYR A 973 28.81 26.23 4.27
C TYR A 973 29.83 26.09 5.41
N PRO A 974 30.52 27.15 5.81
CA PRO A 974 30.56 28.46 5.14
C PRO A 974 31.55 28.51 3.98
N ASP A 975 32.36 27.42 3.78
CA ASP A 975 33.50 27.39 2.86
C ASP A 975 33.29 26.34 1.75
N VAL A 976 33.25 26.83 0.49
CA VAL A 976 33.09 26.00 -0.71
C VAL A 976 34.23 24.98 -0.88
N THR A 977 35.41 25.27 -0.33
CA THR A 977 36.61 24.39 -0.42
C THR A 977 36.57 23.21 0.55
N ASN A 978 35.54 23.11 1.44
CA ASN A 978 35.37 21.99 2.36
C ASN A 978 35.16 20.66 1.61
N ARG A 979 36.11 19.72 1.73
CA ARG A 979 36.09 18.40 1.11
C ARG A 979 35.93 17.25 2.13
N LYS A 980 35.64 17.57 3.41
CA LYS A 980 35.58 16.55 4.48
C LYS A 980 34.49 15.52 4.24
N LEU A 981 33.30 15.92 3.72
CA LEU A 981 32.24 15.00 3.40
C LEU A 981 32.70 13.84 2.49
N SER A 982 33.38 14.17 1.39
CA SER A 982 33.88 13.16 0.45
C SER A 982 35.10 12.40 0.99
N ARG A 983 36.00 13.08 1.72
CA ARG A 983 37.20 12.44 2.30
C ARG A 983 36.83 11.43 3.40
N LEU A 984 35.77 11.71 4.12
CA LEU A 984 35.23 10.82 5.17
C LEU A 984 34.19 9.83 4.62
N GLU A 985 33.90 9.86 3.35
CA GLU A 985 32.94 8.95 2.67
C GLU A 985 31.61 8.81 3.41
N ILE A 986 31.08 9.91 3.99
CA ILE A 986 29.90 9.87 4.89
C ILE A 986 28.67 9.31 4.19
N ARG A 987 28.38 9.74 2.94
CA ARG A 987 27.22 9.29 2.18
C ARG A 987 27.33 7.81 1.83
N GLU A 988 28.51 7.39 1.44
CA GLU A 988 28.89 6.03 1.09
C GLU A 988 28.82 5.11 2.31
N GLN A 989 29.31 5.56 3.48
CA GLN A 989 29.22 4.82 4.74
C GLN A 989 27.77 4.64 5.24
N ILE A 990 26.92 5.68 5.09
CA ILE A 990 25.48 5.57 5.41
C ILE A 990 24.82 4.55 4.48
N GLN A 991 25.12 4.59 3.19
CA GLN A 991 24.57 3.63 2.22
C GLN A 991 25.01 2.19 2.56
N ASP A 992 26.28 1.97 2.91
CA ASP A 992 26.77 0.68 3.35
C ASP A 992 26.11 0.18 4.66
N ALA A 993 25.80 1.11 5.59
CA ALA A 993 25.06 0.77 6.80
C ALA A 993 23.62 0.31 6.47
N ILE A 994 22.98 0.90 5.47
CA ILE A 994 21.65 0.46 4.98
C ILE A 994 21.73 -0.96 4.44
N TYR A 995 22.73 -1.27 3.60
CA TYR A 995 22.89 -2.63 3.04
C TYR A 995 23.21 -3.67 4.11
N LYS A 996 24.02 -3.31 5.11
CA LYS A 996 24.32 -4.18 6.25
C LYS A 996 23.10 -4.41 7.17
N ALA A 997 22.10 -3.53 7.10
CA ALA A 997 20.86 -3.70 7.84
C ALA A 997 19.88 -4.67 7.16
N ILE A 998 20.09 -5.04 5.89
CA ILE A 998 19.25 -6.01 5.20
C ILE A 998 19.43 -7.38 5.86
N GLN A 999 18.35 -7.92 6.41
CA GLN A 999 18.36 -9.26 7.01
C GLN A 999 18.31 -10.31 5.91
N SER A 1000 19.18 -11.31 5.99
CA SER A 1000 19.07 -12.48 5.11
C SER A 1000 17.72 -13.16 5.30
N LYS A 1001 17.01 -13.41 4.21
CA LYS A 1001 15.71 -14.10 4.23
C LYS A 1001 15.85 -15.54 4.68
#